data_71aad32730786a644b967c9337dbf19e
#
_entry.id   71aad32730786a644b967c9337dbf19e
#
_cell.length_a   1.000
_cell.length_b   1.000
_cell.length_c   1.000
_cell.angle_alpha   90.00
_cell.angle_beta   90.00
_cell.angle_gamma   90.00
#
_symmetry.space_group_name_H-M   'P 1'
#
loop_
_entity.id
_entity.type
_entity.pdbx_description
1 polymer ?
#
loop_
_entity_poly.entity_id
_entity_poly.type
_entity_poly.pdbx_seq_one_letter_code
_entity_poly.pdbx_strand_id
1 'polypeptide(L)'
;MRKLHTYPLSHALLCFLCFYIGIIAVSSVTEKEILLQFKGNVTSDPYNSLGSWVLSGNPCQDFSGVLCNADGFVDKIVLWNTSIGGVLSPALAGLKSLRVLTLFGNKFVGNLPQEYSDIQTLWKINVSSNALSGFIPEFIGDLPNIRLLDLSRNGFTGEIPSALFKYCNKTKFISLSHNSLLGSIPESLTNCLNLEGFDFSSNNLSGGIPLGTCDIPRLDYVSVRSNVLSGSVVQQLSACKSLKLLDLGSNMFTGAAPFGIVGLSNLSYFNVSHNEFNGEIPEITACSETMQYFDASWNELEGEVPLSIKNCRSLKVLELGFNRLSGSIPEVLGDLDRLLVIQLCNNSLSGTIPKTLTNIQLLQVLDLHNLNLVGEIPNDISNCMFLRQLDVSGNGLRGEIPQKLYNMTYLEILDLHKNQLNGSIPPDLGNLSRLQFLDLSQNLLSGLIPSSLGNLSNLTYFNLSSNDLSGIIPTTVQGYGRYAFINNPYLCGSPLDQPCSANGNGTGISTSRKPKALRLSAIIAIVAAALILAGVCLVFIMNIIARRKKVDDVTMVIESTPLGSTDSNVIIGKLVLFSKSLPSRYEDWESGTKALLDKECIIGGGSLGTVYRTTFEGGISIAVKKLETLGRIRNQEEFEQEIGRLGNLRHSNLVAFQGYYWSSTMQLMLSEFVPNGNLYDNLHGLHYPGTSTSSGNSELYWSRRFKIALGTAKALAYLHHDCRPPLLHLNIKSTNILLDENYEAKLSDYGLGKLLPLLDNHGLTKYHNAVGYVAPELAQSLRLSEKCDVYSFGVILLELVTGRKPVESPTENQVVVLCEYVRGLLEGGFASDCFDRSLRGFVENELIQVMKLGLICTSEHPSRRPSMAEVVQVLESIRNGSESS
;
A
#
# COMPACT_ATOMS: atom_id res chain seq x y z
N MET A 1 -15.79 -79.41 66.51
CA MET A 1 -16.32 -79.48 65.17
C MET A 1 -16.64 -78.08 64.63
N ARG A 2 -15.78 -77.50 63.90
CA ARG A 2 -16.06 -76.21 63.11
C ARG A 2 -15.27 -76.41 61.77
N LYS A 3 -15.98 -76.43 60.69
CA LYS A 3 -15.40 -76.47 59.33
C LYS A 3 -14.95 -75.04 59.00
N LEU A 4 -13.69 -74.85 58.67
CA LEU A 4 -13.18 -73.67 57.99
C LEU A 4 -13.43 -73.79 56.50
N HIS A 5 -14.12 -72.80 55.94
CA HIS A 5 -14.20 -72.58 54.48
C HIS A 5 -12.95 -71.83 54.02
N THR A 6 -12.13 -72.51 53.22
CA THR A 6 -11.06 -71.84 52.46
C THR A 6 -11.67 -71.24 51.19
N TYR A 7 -11.61 -69.91 51.04
CA TYR A 7 -11.86 -69.21 49.76
C TYR A 7 -10.59 -69.15 48.95
N PRO A 8 -10.63 -69.36 47.66
CA PRO A 8 -9.42 -69.37 46.85
C PRO A 8 -8.89 -68.00 46.59
N LEU A 9 -7.67 -67.74 46.98
CA LEU A 9 -6.90 -66.54 46.76
C LEU A 9 -6.65 -66.15 45.26
N SER A 10 -7.04 -67.02 44.32
CA SER A 10 -6.71 -66.89 42.89
C SER A 10 -7.56 -65.79 42.17
N HIS A 11 -8.79 -65.54 42.63
CA HIS A 11 -9.66 -64.54 41.96
C HIS A 11 -9.37 -63.09 42.35
N ALA A 12 -8.89 -62.83 43.58
CA ALA A 12 -8.52 -61.50 44.02
C ALA A 12 -7.23 -60.99 43.31
N LEU A 13 -6.27 -61.94 43.03
CA LEU A 13 -5.06 -61.61 42.30
C LEU A 13 -5.30 -61.31 40.82
N LEU A 14 -6.27 -62.05 40.20
CA LEU A 14 -6.64 -61.80 38.80
C LEU A 14 -7.39 -60.46 38.64
N CYS A 15 -8.28 -60.07 39.56
CA CYS A 15 -8.95 -58.75 39.53
C CYS A 15 -7.97 -57.61 39.79
N PHE A 16 -6.98 -57.78 40.68
CA PHE A 16 -5.92 -56.75 40.87
C PHE A 16 -5.01 -56.62 39.65
N LEU A 17 -4.65 -57.72 38.99
CA LEU A 17 -3.88 -57.66 37.73
C LEU A 17 -4.69 -57.01 36.58
N CYS A 18 -5.99 -57.34 36.44
CA CYS A 18 -6.86 -56.66 35.45
C CYS A 18 -7.08 -55.20 35.76
N PHE A 19 -7.16 -54.77 37.02
CA PHE A 19 -7.21 -53.36 37.42
C PHE A 19 -5.87 -52.65 37.17
N TYR A 20 -4.72 -53.32 37.37
CA TYR A 20 -3.42 -52.75 37.13
C TYR A 20 -3.08 -52.71 35.64
N ILE A 21 -3.55 -53.65 34.82
CA ILE A 21 -3.38 -53.65 33.35
C ILE A 21 -4.39 -52.67 32.69
N GLY A 22 -5.56 -52.43 33.29
CA GLY A 22 -6.52 -51.41 32.86
C GLY A 22 -6.07 -49.98 33.12
N ILE A 23 -5.10 -49.74 34.03
CA ILE A 23 -4.57 -48.39 34.35
C ILE A 23 -3.33 -48.05 33.46
N ILE A 24 -2.76 -49.01 32.72
CA ILE A 24 -1.52 -48.76 31.92
C ILE A 24 -1.79 -48.60 30.41
N ALA A 25 -3.00 -48.45 29.97
CA ALA A 25 -3.31 -48.16 28.59
C ALA A 25 -4.08 -46.83 28.44
N VAL A 26 -3.65 -45.76 29.12
CA VAL A 26 -3.78 -44.44 28.58
C VAL A 26 -2.67 -44.31 27.54
N SER A 27 -2.93 -44.70 26.28
CA SER A 27 -2.02 -44.40 25.18
C SER A 27 -1.85 -42.87 25.20
N SER A 28 -0.66 -42.43 25.55
CA SER A 28 -0.32 -41.02 25.44
C SER A 28 -0.53 -40.62 23.99
N VAL A 29 -1.49 -39.75 23.73
CA VAL A 29 -1.71 -39.20 22.39
C VAL A 29 -0.41 -38.60 21.91
N THR A 30 0.09 -39.04 20.80
CA THR A 30 1.37 -38.53 20.23
C THR A 30 1.18 -37.08 19.72
N GLU A 31 2.26 -36.32 19.69
CA GLU A 31 2.22 -34.94 19.12
C GLU A 31 1.74 -34.93 17.67
N LYS A 32 2.05 -36.00 16.92
CA LYS A 32 1.54 -36.21 15.56
C LYS A 32 0.01 -36.34 15.55
N GLU A 33 -0.57 -37.10 16.40
CA GLU A 33 -2.03 -37.25 16.50
C GLU A 33 -2.69 -35.93 16.90
N ILE A 34 -2.09 -35.19 17.80
CA ILE A 34 -2.54 -33.86 18.18
C ILE A 34 -2.59 -32.91 16.97
N LEU A 35 -1.52 -32.87 16.18
CA LEU A 35 -1.45 -32.03 14.97
C LEU A 35 -2.45 -32.49 13.89
N LEU A 36 -2.67 -33.78 13.74
CA LEU A 36 -3.69 -34.31 12.82
C LEU A 36 -5.11 -34.01 13.32
N GLN A 37 -5.35 -33.99 14.63
CA GLN A 37 -6.61 -33.47 15.19
C GLN A 37 -6.82 -31.99 14.93
N PHE A 38 -5.76 -31.18 15.03
CA PHE A 38 -5.85 -29.76 14.62
C PHE A 38 -6.22 -29.66 13.13
N LYS A 39 -5.55 -30.43 12.27
CA LYS A 39 -5.91 -30.47 10.83
C LYS A 39 -7.36 -30.91 10.62
N GLY A 40 -7.88 -31.84 11.41
CA GLY A 40 -9.27 -32.30 11.34
C GLY A 40 -10.30 -31.20 11.67
N ASN A 41 -9.93 -30.17 12.44
CA ASN A 41 -10.79 -29.03 12.77
C ASN A 41 -10.72 -27.92 11.69
N VAL A 42 -9.87 -28.07 10.69
CA VAL A 42 -9.77 -27.16 9.56
C VAL A 42 -10.84 -27.53 8.54
N THR A 43 -11.68 -26.56 8.21
CA THR A 43 -12.77 -26.67 7.24
C THR A 43 -12.39 -26.15 5.85
N SER A 44 -11.34 -25.35 5.75
CA SER A 44 -10.85 -24.75 4.52
C SER A 44 -9.33 -24.60 4.57
N ASP A 45 -8.65 -25.15 3.57
CA ASP A 45 -7.21 -25.00 3.34
C ASP A 45 -6.97 -24.81 1.83
N PRO A 46 -7.24 -23.59 1.32
CA PRO A 46 -7.25 -23.34 -0.13
C PRO A 46 -5.89 -23.49 -0.80
N TYR A 47 -4.81 -23.33 -0.03
CA TYR A 47 -3.45 -23.45 -0.54
C TYR A 47 -2.81 -24.82 -0.22
N ASN A 48 -3.59 -25.76 0.33
CA ASN A 48 -3.10 -27.07 0.78
C ASN A 48 -1.89 -26.96 1.73
N SER A 49 -1.89 -25.92 2.57
CA SER A 49 -0.79 -25.62 3.50
C SER A 49 -0.55 -26.73 4.51
N LEU A 50 -1.60 -27.50 4.84
CA LEU A 50 -1.55 -28.67 5.70
C LEU A 50 -1.48 -29.98 4.90
N GLY A 51 -1.21 -29.93 3.60
CA GLY A 51 -1.12 -31.11 2.73
C GLY A 51 -0.08 -32.11 3.21
N SER A 52 1.05 -31.63 3.68
CA SER A 52 2.15 -32.45 4.22
C SER A 52 1.83 -33.13 5.58
N TRP A 53 0.77 -32.69 6.28
CA TRP A 53 0.37 -33.28 7.58
C TRP A 53 -0.40 -34.59 7.35
N VAL A 54 0.32 -35.64 7.22
CA VAL A 54 -0.22 -37.00 6.93
C VAL A 54 0.20 -38.01 7.97
N LEU A 55 -0.57 -39.12 8.10
CA LEU A 55 -0.30 -40.17 9.09
C LEU A 55 1.09 -40.81 8.94
N SER A 56 1.62 -40.91 7.73
CA SER A 56 2.96 -41.43 7.46
C SER A 56 4.09 -40.46 7.75
N GLY A 57 3.80 -39.17 7.86
CA GLY A 57 4.79 -38.09 8.02
C GLY A 57 5.34 -37.98 9.44
N ASN A 58 6.51 -37.38 9.56
CA ASN A 58 7.11 -36.96 10.82
C ASN A 58 6.84 -35.47 11.05
N PRO A 59 6.22 -35.05 12.18
CA PRO A 59 5.93 -33.66 12.47
C PRO A 59 7.13 -32.72 12.33
N CYS A 60 8.30 -33.15 12.76
CA CYS A 60 9.53 -32.37 12.80
C CYS A 60 10.25 -32.22 11.45
N GLN A 61 9.92 -33.08 10.48
CA GLN A 61 10.63 -33.13 9.19
C GLN A 61 9.71 -32.83 8.01
N ASP A 62 8.46 -33.30 8.09
CA ASP A 62 7.56 -33.29 6.94
C ASP A 62 6.43 -32.24 7.07
N PHE A 63 6.00 -31.89 8.31
CA PHE A 63 4.84 -31.04 8.50
C PHE A 63 5.20 -29.56 8.28
N SER A 64 4.70 -29.00 7.20
CA SER A 64 4.88 -27.57 6.89
C SER A 64 4.41 -26.69 8.04
N GLY A 65 5.23 -25.72 8.43
CA GLY A 65 4.90 -24.79 9.52
C GLY A 65 5.07 -25.33 10.93
N VAL A 66 5.54 -26.57 11.10
CA VAL A 66 5.89 -27.18 12.39
C VAL A 66 7.41 -27.16 12.57
N LEU A 67 7.87 -26.70 13.72
CA LEU A 67 9.28 -26.69 14.09
C LEU A 67 9.43 -27.38 15.46
N CYS A 68 10.42 -28.25 15.57
CA CYS A 68 10.71 -28.95 16.82
C CYS A 68 11.97 -28.41 17.52
N ASN A 69 12.04 -28.66 18.83
CA ASN A 69 13.25 -28.39 19.62
C ASN A 69 14.31 -29.49 19.40
N ALA A 70 15.44 -29.36 20.07
CA ALA A 70 16.55 -30.34 19.96
C ALA A 70 16.18 -31.76 20.44
N ASP A 71 15.18 -31.85 21.31
CA ASP A 71 14.71 -33.15 21.85
C ASP A 71 13.67 -33.82 20.94
N GLY A 72 13.32 -33.21 19.82
CA GLY A 72 12.35 -33.73 18.84
C GLY A 72 10.89 -33.47 19.19
N PHE A 73 10.59 -32.57 20.13
CA PHE A 73 9.22 -32.15 20.48
C PHE A 73 8.81 -30.87 19.73
N VAL A 74 7.52 -30.74 19.41
CA VAL A 74 6.97 -29.56 18.72
C VAL A 74 7.15 -28.31 19.60
N ASP A 75 7.93 -27.37 19.08
CA ASP A 75 8.30 -26.09 19.71
C ASP A 75 7.52 -24.92 19.15
N LYS A 76 7.27 -24.91 17.82
CA LYS A 76 6.60 -23.82 17.13
C LYS A 76 5.60 -24.35 16.10
N ILE A 77 4.46 -23.67 16.01
CA ILE A 77 3.49 -23.79 14.91
C ILE A 77 3.39 -22.41 14.25
N VAL A 78 3.76 -22.33 12.97
CA VAL A 78 3.84 -21.09 12.20
C VAL A 78 3.11 -21.27 10.87
N LEU A 79 1.83 -20.92 10.85
CA LEU A 79 0.93 -20.99 9.72
C LEU A 79 0.29 -19.62 9.51
N TRP A 80 0.97 -18.73 8.80
CA TRP A 80 0.53 -17.35 8.62
C TRP A 80 0.19 -17.04 7.16
N ASN A 81 -0.84 -16.23 6.94
CA ASN A 81 -1.35 -15.83 5.62
C ASN A 81 -1.64 -17.02 4.69
N THR A 82 -2.09 -18.15 5.26
CA THR A 82 -2.41 -19.37 4.52
C THR A 82 -3.89 -19.51 4.19
N SER A 83 -4.72 -18.52 4.58
CA SER A 83 -6.18 -18.52 4.39
C SER A 83 -6.87 -19.78 4.95
N ILE A 84 -6.25 -20.48 5.88
CA ILE A 84 -6.81 -21.65 6.56
C ILE A 84 -8.04 -21.18 7.37
N GLY A 85 -9.15 -21.91 7.21
CA GLY A 85 -10.38 -21.67 7.95
C GLY A 85 -10.78 -22.89 8.76
N GLY A 86 -11.46 -22.66 9.89
CA GLY A 86 -11.91 -23.70 10.80
C GLY A 86 -11.94 -23.20 12.23
N VAL A 87 -11.92 -24.11 13.18
CA VAL A 87 -11.92 -23.78 14.61
C VAL A 87 -10.58 -24.21 15.22
N LEU A 88 -10.05 -23.40 16.14
CA LEU A 88 -8.84 -23.74 16.86
C LEU A 88 -9.06 -25.00 17.70
N SER A 89 -8.25 -26.04 17.48
CA SER A 89 -8.41 -27.32 18.16
C SER A 89 -7.92 -27.26 19.60
N PRO A 90 -8.75 -27.65 20.58
CA PRO A 90 -8.31 -27.81 21.98
C PRO A 90 -7.17 -28.83 22.14
N ALA A 91 -7.04 -29.76 21.20
CA ALA A 91 -6.01 -30.80 21.23
C ALA A 91 -4.58 -30.23 21.28
N LEU A 92 -4.33 -29.04 20.74
CA LEU A 92 -3.02 -28.37 20.83
C LEU A 92 -2.50 -28.23 22.28
N ALA A 93 -3.38 -28.23 23.26
CA ALA A 93 -3.03 -28.25 24.69
C ALA A 93 -2.14 -29.44 25.09
N GLY A 94 -2.16 -30.53 24.31
CA GLY A 94 -1.28 -31.67 24.48
C GLY A 94 0.19 -31.41 24.10
N LEU A 95 0.50 -30.37 23.34
CA LEU A 95 1.86 -30.00 22.93
C LEU A 95 2.58 -29.25 24.07
N LYS A 96 3.08 -29.97 25.06
CA LYS A 96 3.64 -29.40 26.29
C LYS A 96 4.96 -28.62 26.08
N SER A 97 5.62 -28.80 24.95
CA SER A 97 6.83 -28.09 24.55
C SER A 97 6.57 -26.87 23.65
N LEU A 98 5.30 -26.64 23.26
CA LEU A 98 4.96 -25.56 22.34
C LEU A 98 5.24 -24.18 22.96
N ARG A 99 6.12 -23.42 22.33
CA ARG A 99 6.49 -22.06 22.76
C ARG A 99 5.93 -20.96 21.87
N VAL A 100 5.72 -21.23 20.59
CA VAL A 100 5.24 -20.26 19.62
C VAL A 100 4.03 -20.79 18.86
N LEU A 101 2.93 -20.06 18.96
CA LEU A 101 1.73 -20.27 18.15
C LEU A 101 1.50 -19.02 17.30
N THR A 102 1.74 -19.15 16.00
CA THR A 102 1.57 -18.04 15.04
C THR A 102 0.63 -18.49 13.91
N LEU A 103 -0.59 -17.97 13.92
CA LEU A 103 -1.67 -18.32 12.99
C LEU A 103 -2.29 -17.06 12.34
N PHE A 104 -1.55 -15.95 12.29
CA PHE A 104 -2.10 -14.68 11.83
C PHE A 104 -2.45 -14.70 10.32
N GLY A 105 -3.43 -13.88 9.93
CA GLY A 105 -3.82 -13.73 8.53
C GLY A 105 -4.52 -14.96 7.95
N ASN A 106 -5.34 -15.62 8.77
CA ASN A 106 -6.13 -16.79 8.40
C ASN A 106 -7.64 -16.52 8.53
N LYS A 107 -8.45 -17.57 8.51
CA LYS A 107 -9.91 -17.51 8.60
C LYS A 107 -10.44 -18.37 9.77
N PHE A 108 -9.67 -18.49 10.83
CA PHE A 108 -10.12 -19.19 12.02
C PHE A 108 -11.28 -18.46 12.66
N VAL A 109 -12.29 -19.21 13.11
CA VAL A 109 -13.51 -18.73 13.75
C VAL A 109 -13.66 -19.31 15.15
N GLY A 110 -14.63 -18.79 15.92
CA GLY A 110 -14.91 -19.26 17.29
C GLY A 110 -13.97 -18.69 18.33
N ASN A 111 -13.91 -19.30 19.50
CA ASN A 111 -13.16 -18.81 20.64
C ASN A 111 -11.74 -19.38 20.69
N LEU A 112 -10.86 -18.72 21.43
CA LEU A 112 -9.60 -19.34 21.89
C LEU A 112 -9.92 -20.45 22.89
N PRO A 113 -9.44 -21.72 22.66
CA PRO A 113 -9.72 -22.83 23.56
C PRO A 113 -9.15 -22.59 24.97
N GLN A 114 -9.99 -22.87 26.00
CA GLN A 114 -9.58 -22.74 27.40
C GLN A 114 -8.45 -23.69 27.76
N GLU A 115 -8.36 -24.83 27.09
CA GLU A 115 -7.33 -25.89 27.28
C GLU A 115 -5.93 -25.38 26.98
N TYR A 116 -5.77 -24.29 26.23
CA TYR A 116 -4.45 -23.70 25.99
C TYR A 116 -3.78 -23.17 27.26
N SER A 117 -4.54 -23.03 28.37
CA SER A 117 -3.99 -22.79 29.71
C SER A 117 -2.96 -23.84 30.13
N ASP A 118 -3.04 -25.07 29.58
CA ASP A 118 -2.11 -26.16 29.88
C ASP A 118 -0.75 -26.03 29.19
N ILE A 119 -0.62 -25.14 28.20
CA ILE A 119 0.64 -24.94 27.45
C ILE A 119 1.49 -23.89 28.18
N GLN A 120 2.03 -24.23 29.32
CA GLN A 120 2.76 -23.34 30.21
C GLN A 120 4.10 -22.81 29.60
N THR A 121 4.53 -23.40 28.47
CA THR A 121 5.75 -23.00 27.75
C THR A 121 5.53 -21.88 26.74
N LEU A 122 4.28 -21.51 26.42
CA LEU A 122 3.98 -20.46 25.46
C LEU A 122 4.63 -19.13 25.85
N TRP A 123 5.39 -18.56 24.93
CA TRP A 123 5.90 -17.20 25.02
C TRP A 123 5.41 -16.26 23.91
N LYS A 124 4.89 -16.82 22.82
CA LYS A 124 4.29 -16.03 21.72
C LYS A 124 2.98 -16.65 21.28
N ILE A 125 1.93 -15.83 21.33
CA ILE A 125 0.64 -16.10 20.72
C ILE A 125 0.37 -14.97 19.72
N ASN A 126 0.28 -15.30 18.45
CA ASN A 126 -0.19 -14.38 17.40
C ASN A 126 -1.27 -15.08 16.58
N VAL A 127 -2.50 -14.69 16.83
CA VAL A 127 -3.69 -15.16 16.09
C VAL A 127 -4.39 -13.97 15.43
N SER A 128 -3.67 -12.89 15.19
CA SER A 128 -4.22 -11.65 14.60
C SER A 128 -4.74 -11.87 13.18
N SER A 129 -5.61 -10.97 12.74
CA SER A 129 -6.20 -11.01 11.39
C SER A 129 -6.85 -12.37 11.09
N ASN A 130 -7.79 -12.74 11.94
CA ASN A 130 -8.68 -13.89 11.82
C ASN A 130 -10.14 -13.46 12.00
N ALA A 131 -11.04 -14.43 12.16
CA ALA A 131 -12.44 -14.19 12.51
C ALA A 131 -12.79 -14.80 13.87
N LEU A 132 -11.82 -14.83 14.80
CA LEU A 132 -12.01 -15.29 16.16
C LEU A 132 -12.97 -14.35 16.89
N SER A 133 -13.75 -14.88 17.83
CA SER A 133 -14.81 -14.16 18.52
C SER A 133 -14.92 -14.55 20.00
N GLY A 134 -15.90 -14.01 20.68
CA GLY A 134 -16.10 -14.23 22.13
C GLY A 134 -15.25 -13.31 22.97
N PHE A 135 -15.08 -13.67 24.25
CA PHE A 135 -14.31 -12.88 25.21
C PHE A 135 -12.82 -13.24 25.14
N ILE A 136 -11.97 -12.30 25.52
CA ILE A 136 -10.54 -12.60 25.75
C ILE A 136 -10.45 -13.54 26.95
N PRO A 137 -9.88 -14.75 26.82
CA PRO A 137 -9.84 -15.70 27.91
C PRO A 137 -8.90 -15.26 29.04
N GLU A 138 -9.36 -15.35 30.27
CA GLU A 138 -8.58 -15.00 31.47
C GLU A 138 -7.33 -15.86 31.66
N PHE A 139 -7.35 -17.14 31.18
CA PHE A 139 -6.23 -18.05 31.32
C PHE A 139 -4.93 -17.55 30.68
N ILE A 140 -5.02 -16.63 29.70
CA ILE A 140 -3.82 -16.06 29.07
C ILE A 140 -2.95 -15.37 30.10
N GLY A 141 -3.56 -14.73 31.11
CA GLY A 141 -2.85 -14.12 32.22
C GLY A 141 -2.20 -15.12 33.18
N ASP A 142 -2.58 -16.40 33.15
CA ASP A 142 -1.94 -17.46 33.91
C ASP A 142 -0.75 -18.10 33.19
N LEU A 143 -0.46 -17.72 31.94
CA LEU A 143 0.69 -18.21 31.18
C LEU A 143 1.98 -17.45 31.57
N PRO A 144 2.93 -18.07 32.30
CA PRO A 144 4.02 -17.32 32.97
C PRO A 144 5.14 -16.88 32.02
N ASN A 145 5.09 -17.31 30.77
CA ASN A 145 6.18 -17.10 29.82
C ASN A 145 5.82 -16.15 28.67
N ILE A 146 4.60 -15.68 28.58
CA ILE A 146 4.14 -14.81 27.49
C ILE A 146 5.04 -13.56 27.39
N ARG A 147 5.58 -13.33 26.20
CA ARG A 147 6.34 -12.13 25.83
C ARG A 147 5.63 -11.31 24.76
N LEU A 148 4.95 -11.98 23.84
CA LEU A 148 4.18 -11.34 22.78
C LEU A 148 2.79 -11.96 22.70
N LEU A 149 1.78 -11.11 22.84
CA LEU A 149 0.37 -11.44 22.66
C LEU A 149 -0.21 -10.54 21.58
N ASP A 150 -0.66 -11.13 20.48
CA ASP A 150 -1.30 -10.41 19.38
C ASP A 150 -2.61 -11.09 19.02
N LEU A 151 -3.72 -10.48 19.45
CA LEU A 151 -5.09 -10.89 19.19
C LEU A 151 -5.80 -9.89 18.23
N SER A 152 -5.05 -8.97 17.64
CA SER A 152 -5.60 -7.86 16.84
C SER A 152 -6.36 -8.33 15.61
N ARG A 153 -7.24 -7.47 15.09
CA ARG A 153 -8.02 -7.71 13.88
C ARG A 153 -8.79 -9.04 13.92
N ASN A 154 -9.65 -9.13 14.92
CA ASN A 154 -10.57 -10.24 15.16
C ASN A 154 -11.94 -9.69 15.55
N GLY A 155 -12.83 -10.56 16.02
CA GLY A 155 -14.15 -10.22 16.54
C GLY A 155 -14.28 -10.39 18.06
N PHE A 156 -13.21 -10.21 18.84
CA PHE A 156 -13.27 -10.31 20.29
C PHE A 156 -14.14 -9.19 20.88
N THR A 157 -14.95 -9.55 21.87
CA THR A 157 -15.94 -8.68 22.52
C THR A 157 -15.77 -8.70 24.03
N GLY A 158 -16.54 -7.87 24.73
CA GLY A 158 -16.50 -7.76 26.20
C GLY A 158 -15.32 -6.93 26.68
N GLU A 159 -15.07 -6.99 27.98
CA GLU A 159 -14.02 -6.21 28.63
C GLU A 159 -12.66 -6.87 28.51
N ILE A 160 -11.60 -6.08 28.61
CA ILE A 160 -10.23 -6.60 28.78
C ILE A 160 -10.15 -7.17 30.20
N PRO A 161 -9.95 -8.49 30.37
CA PRO A 161 -9.96 -9.07 31.71
C PRO A 161 -8.74 -8.60 32.52
N SER A 162 -8.94 -8.13 33.74
CA SER A 162 -7.84 -7.73 34.63
C SER A 162 -6.87 -8.87 34.91
N ALA A 163 -7.36 -10.12 34.88
CA ALA A 163 -6.55 -11.33 35.00
C ALA A 163 -5.49 -11.47 33.91
N LEU A 164 -5.69 -10.87 32.72
CA LEU A 164 -4.73 -10.89 31.60
C LEU A 164 -3.34 -10.38 32.01
N PHE A 165 -3.28 -9.48 32.99
CA PHE A 165 -2.05 -8.83 33.45
C PHE A 165 -1.51 -9.40 34.77
N LYS A 166 -1.98 -10.60 35.19
CA LYS A 166 -1.60 -11.21 36.47
C LYS A 166 -0.14 -11.66 36.54
N TYR A 167 0.37 -12.32 35.50
CA TYR A 167 1.73 -12.84 35.41
C TYR A 167 2.52 -12.29 34.22
N CYS A 168 2.31 -11.02 33.88
CA CYS A 168 2.90 -10.36 32.69
C CYS A 168 4.36 -9.89 32.87
N ASN A 169 5.10 -10.41 33.85
CA ASN A 169 6.46 -9.98 34.13
C ASN A 169 7.46 -10.19 32.96
N LYS A 170 7.13 -11.05 31.98
CA LYS A 170 7.95 -11.28 30.79
C LYS A 170 7.35 -10.64 29.55
N THR A 171 6.13 -10.14 29.63
CA THR A 171 5.40 -9.59 28.49
C THR A 171 6.06 -8.30 28.02
N LYS A 172 6.32 -8.24 26.73
CA LYS A 172 6.94 -7.11 26.04
C LYS A 172 5.97 -6.33 25.19
N PHE A 173 5.06 -7.03 24.51
CA PHE A 173 4.11 -6.39 23.61
C PHE A 173 2.74 -7.08 23.66
N ILE A 174 1.68 -6.26 23.73
CA ILE A 174 0.30 -6.70 23.70
C ILE A 174 -0.45 -5.90 22.63
N SER A 175 -1.03 -6.58 21.66
CA SER A 175 -1.95 -5.97 20.70
C SER A 175 -3.33 -6.62 20.80
N LEU A 176 -4.32 -5.78 21.06
CA LEU A 176 -5.75 -6.12 21.07
C LEU A 176 -6.52 -5.27 20.03
N SER A 177 -5.78 -4.58 19.14
CA SER A 177 -6.37 -3.58 18.26
C SER A 177 -7.34 -4.17 17.24
N HIS A 178 -8.25 -3.34 16.74
CA HIS A 178 -9.26 -3.73 15.75
C HIS A 178 -10.10 -4.94 16.19
N ASN A 179 -10.74 -4.81 17.32
CA ASN A 179 -11.72 -5.74 17.88
C ASN A 179 -13.01 -4.96 18.25
N SER A 180 -13.88 -5.57 19.02
CA SER A 180 -15.10 -4.94 19.54
C SER A 180 -15.10 -4.93 21.09
N LEU A 181 -13.92 -4.67 21.67
CA LEU A 181 -13.74 -4.64 23.13
C LEU A 181 -14.38 -3.38 23.71
N LEU A 182 -14.90 -3.50 24.91
CA LEU A 182 -15.58 -2.44 25.65
C LEU A 182 -15.09 -2.36 27.10
N GLY A 183 -15.65 -1.44 27.89
CA GLY A 183 -15.21 -1.23 29.28
C GLY A 183 -13.88 -0.45 29.35
N SER A 184 -13.24 -0.45 30.51
CA SER A 184 -12.02 0.32 30.75
C SER A 184 -10.74 -0.51 30.54
N ILE A 185 -9.63 0.19 30.30
CA ILE A 185 -8.30 -0.43 30.36
C ILE A 185 -8.01 -0.74 31.85
N PRO A 186 -7.78 -2.02 32.22
CA PRO A 186 -7.60 -2.39 33.62
C PRO A 186 -6.35 -1.78 34.25
N GLU A 187 -6.47 -1.31 35.48
CA GLU A 187 -5.34 -0.80 36.28
C GLU A 187 -4.20 -1.84 36.44
N SER A 188 -4.55 -3.14 36.39
CA SER A 188 -3.56 -4.23 36.46
C SER A 188 -2.56 -4.24 35.31
N LEU A 189 -2.77 -3.50 34.22
CA LEU A 189 -1.78 -3.29 33.13
C LEU A 189 -0.46 -2.78 33.69
N THR A 190 -0.50 -1.95 34.73
CA THR A 190 0.71 -1.37 35.37
C THR A 190 1.59 -2.39 36.07
N ASN A 191 1.09 -3.61 36.30
CA ASN A 191 1.90 -4.72 36.84
C ASN A 191 2.91 -5.27 35.84
N CYS A 192 2.79 -4.95 34.55
CA CYS A 192 3.61 -5.48 33.46
C CYS A 192 4.94 -4.70 33.33
N LEU A 193 5.83 -4.79 34.30
CA LEU A 193 7.04 -3.95 34.42
C LEU A 193 8.04 -4.09 33.27
N ASN A 194 7.96 -5.14 32.46
CA ASN A 194 8.80 -5.32 31.27
C ASN A 194 8.10 -5.01 29.94
N LEU A 195 6.89 -4.45 29.98
CA LEU A 195 6.13 -4.08 28.80
C LEU A 195 6.86 -2.97 28.04
N GLU A 196 7.13 -3.24 26.78
CA GLU A 196 7.74 -2.29 25.83
C GLU A 196 6.63 -1.52 25.10
N GLY A 197 5.50 -2.17 24.82
CA GLY A 197 4.38 -1.48 24.16
C GLY A 197 3.06 -2.20 24.24
N PHE A 198 1.98 -1.42 24.03
CA PHE A 198 0.65 -1.96 23.82
C PHE A 198 -0.11 -1.17 22.74
N ASP A 199 -0.95 -1.91 21.99
CA ASP A 199 -1.85 -1.39 20.98
C ASP A 199 -3.27 -1.89 21.25
N PHE A 200 -4.14 -1.00 21.75
CA PHE A 200 -5.56 -1.26 22.00
C PHE A 200 -6.45 -0.43 21.07
N SER A 201 -5.90 0.08 19.99
CA SER A 201 -6.58 0.95 19.05
C SER A 201 -7.77 0.28 18.34
N SER A 202 -8.70 1.08 17.85
CA SER A 202 -9.87 0.63 17.09
C SER A 202 -10.69 -0.43 17.83
N ASN A 203 -11.19 -0.04 18.98
CA ASN A 203 -12.12 -0.76 19.84
C ASN A 203 -13.23 0.17 20.32
N ASN A 204 -13.99 -0.22 21.34
CA ASN A 204 -15.01 0.62 21.99
C ASN A 204 -14.70 0.79 23.50
N LEU A 205 -13.40 0.94 23.82
CA LEU A 205 -12.92 1.10 25.19
C LEU A 205 -13.30 2.49 25.72
N SER A 206 -13.66 2.55 27.00
CA SER A 206 -14.09 3.75 27.70
C SER A 206 -13.26 4.00 28.97
N GLY A 207 -13.58 5.07 29.71
CA GLY A 207 -12.78 5.46 30.88
C GLY A 207 -11.48 6.13 30.50
N GLY A 208 -10.48 6.10 31.37
CA GLY A 208 -9.19 6.74 31.16
C GLY A 208 -8.02 5.78 30.96
N ILE A 209 -6.85 6.34 30.72
CA ILE A 209 -5.59 5.58 30.79
C ILE A 209 -5.28 5.33 32.26
N PRO A 210 -4.90 4.10 32.67
CA PRO A 210 -4.57 3.77 34.05
C PRO A 210 -3.48 4.67 34.64
N LEU A 211 -3.70 5.07 35.90
CA LEU A 211 -2.64 5.75 36.67
C LEU A 211 -1.43 4.82 36.82
N GLY A 212 -0.23 5.34 36.68
CA GLY A 212 1.00 4.53 36.75
C GLY A 212 1.38 3.81 35.46
N THR A 213 0.67 4.03 34.34
CA THR A 213 1.06 3.49 33.03
C THR A 213 2.51 3.87 32.69
N CYS A 214 2.94 5.05 33.05
CA CYS A 214 4.31 5.53 32.82
C CYS A 214 5.33 5.11 33.91
N ASP A 215 4.88 4.42 34.95
CA ASP A 215 5.78 3.77 35.91
C ASP A 215 6.36 2.47 35.32
N ILE A 216 5.86 2.03 34.15
CA ILE A 216 6.41 0.91 33.38
C ILE A 216 7.73 1.37 32.74
N PRO A 217 8.90 0.87 33.20
CA PRO A 217 10.19 1.54 32.89
C PRO A 217 10.62 1.50 31.40
N ARG A 218 10.11 0.53 30.65
CA ARG A 218 10.49 0.27 29.27
C ARG A 218 9.43 0.61 28.25
N LEU A 219 8.32 1.21 28.69
CA LEU A 219 7.19 1.50 27.82
C LEU A 219 7.58 2.55 26.78
N ASP A 220 7.71 2.14 25.51
CA ASP A 220 8.10 2.98 24.39
C ASP A 220 7.00 3.14 23.31
N TYR A 221 5.98 2.28 23.32
CA TYR A 221 4.87 2.30 22.36
C TYR A 221 3.53 2.27 23.08
N VAL A 222 2.72 3.32 22.89
CA VAL A 222 1.35 3.43 23.43
C VAL A 222 0.41 3.88 22.32
N SER A 223 -0.52 3.01 21.96
CA SER A 223 -1.60 3.33 21.03
C SER A 223 -2.94 2.91 21.60
N VAL A 224 -3.84 3.87 21.73
CA VAL A 224 -5.24 3.68 22.11
C VAL A 224 -6.20 4.41 21.15
N ARG A 225 -5.70 4.74 19.94
CA ARG A 225 -6.42 5.46 18.91
C ARG A 225 -7.79 4.82 18.61
N SER A 226 -8.76 5.65 18.24
CA SER A 226 -10.10 5.21 17.79
C SER A 226 -10.80 4.33 18.82
N ASN A 227 -11.07 4.92 19.97
CA ASN A 227 -11.87 4.39 21.06
C ASN A 227 -12.85 5.48 21.56
N VAL A 228 -13.48 5.26 22.70
CA VAL A 228 -14.31 6.26 23.42
C VAL A 228 -13.72 6.59 24.80
N LEU A 229 -12.39 6.58 24.89
CA LEU A 229 -11.66 6.92 26.11
C LEU A 229 -11.81 8.41 26.42
N SER A 230 -11.87 8.74 27.71
CA SER A 230 -12.17 10.10 28.15
C SER A 230 -11.36 10.53 29.38
N GLY A 231 -11.53 11.76 29.81
CA GLY A 231 -10.84 12.34 30.97
C GLY A 231 -9.48 12.95 30.60
N SER A 232 -8.76 13.43 31.61
CA SER A 232 -7.45 14.05 31.42
C SER A 232 -6.34 13.00 31.46
N VAL A 233 -5.31 13.18 30.61
CA VAL A 233 -4.19 12.23 30.46
C VAL A 233 -2.84 12.78 30.97
N VAL A 234 -2.79 14.08 31.31
CA VAL A 234 -1.50 14.73 31.65
C VAL A 234 -0.82 14.08 32.82
N GLN A 235 -1.57 13.77 33.89
CA GLN A 235 -1.02 13.14 35.08
C GLN A 235 -0.50 11.72 34.79
N GLN A 236 -1.21 10.97 33.96
CA GLN A 236 -0.87 9.59 33.62
C GLN A 236 0.38 9.51 32.74
N LEU A 237 0.62 10.51 31.89
CA LEU A 237 1.67 10.48 30.87
C LEU A 237 2.90 11.34 31.22
N SER A 238 2.83 12.21 32.22
CA SER A 238 3.92 13.11 32.59
C SER A 238 5.22 12.41 33.04
N ALA A 239 5.09 11.20 33.55
CA ALA A 239 6.22 10.39 34.03
C ALA A 239 6.84 9.49 32.95
N CYS A 240 6.25 9.36 31.78
CA CYS A 240 6.77 8.53 30.68
C CYS A 240 8.11 9.09 30.17
N LYS A 241 9.20 8.33 30.31
CA LYS A 241 10.54 8.76 29.91
C LYS A 241 11.06 8.05 28.65
N SER A 242 10.49 6.91 28.34
CA SER A 242 11.01 6.01 27.28
C SER A 242 10.21 6.04 26.00
N LEU A 243 9.09 6.78 25.94
CA LEU A 243 8.17 6.79 24.80
C LEU A 243 8.87 7.16 23.49
N LYS A 244 8.59 6.35 22.47
CA LYS A 244 8.91 6.57 21.05
C LYS A 244 7.68 6.90 20.25
N LEU A 245 6.55 6.31 20.63
CA LEU A 245 5.25 6.52 19.97
C LEU A 245 4.14 6.70 21.02
N LEU A 246 3.38 7.78 20.86
CA LEU A 246 2.12 8.00 21.56
C LEU A 246 1.03 8.30 20.54
N ASP A 247 0.00 7.46 20.51
CA ASP A 247 -1.20 7.68 19.69
C ASP A 247 -2.47 7.59 20.54
N LEU A 248 -3.03 8.77 20.84
CA LEU A 248 -4.30 8.96 21.55
C LEU A 248 -5.43 9.40 20.61
N GLY A 249 -5.16 9.47 19.30
CA GLY A 249 -6.07 10.05 18.33
C GLY A 249 -7.46 9.42 18.30
N SER A 250 -8.47 10.21 17.97
CA SER A 250 -9.85 9.77 17.82
C SER A 250 -10.41 9.12 19.10
N ASN A 251 -10.49 9.91 20.15
CA ASN A 251 -11.07 9.58 21.45
C ASN A 251 -11.91 10.77 22.00
N MET A 252 -12.24 10.76 23.28
CA MET A 252 -12.98 11.82 23.98
C MET A 252 -12.15 12.39 25.15
N PHE A 253 -10.82 12.46 25.01
CA PHE A 253 -9.95 13.02 26.05
C PHE A 253 -10.15 14.53 26.16
N THR A 254 -10.13 15.02 27.41
CA THR A 254 -10.41 16.42 27.75
C THR A 254 -9.28 17.06 28.53
N GLY A 255 -9.35 18.38 28.73
CA GLY A 255 -8.35 19.15 29.46
C GLY A 255 -7.09 19.40 28.63
N ALA A 256 -5.96 19.65 29.27
CA ALA A 256 -4.73 19.95 28.54
C ALA A 256 -4.17 18.70 27.85
N ALA A 257 -3.66 18.87 26.61
CA ALA A 257 -2.91 17.81 25.94
C ALA A 257 -1.52 17.59 26.59
N PRO A 258 -0.97 16.36 26.52
CA PRO A 258 0.26 15.99 27.21
C PRO A 258 1.53 16.51 26.49
N PHE A 259 1.58 17.78 26.09
CA PHE A 259 2.69 18.36 25.35
C PHE A 259 4.04 18.31 26.09
N GLY A 260 4.03 18.14 27.41
CA GLY A 260 5.26 18.04 28.21
C GLY A 260 6.18 16.87 27.82
N ILE A 261 5.65 15.86 27.13
CA ILE A 261 6.43 14.71 26.67
C ILE A 261 7.13 14.92 25.32
N VAL A 262 6.85 15.99 24.59
CA VAL A 262 7.41 16.25 23.25
C VAL A 262 8.95 16.37 23.31
N GLY A 263 9.49 16.76 24.47
CA GLY A 263 10.93 16.85 24.74
C GLY A 263 11.61 15.52 25.07
N LEU A 264 10.90 14.40 25.11
CA LEU A 264 11.51 13.09 25.40
C LEU A 264 12.49 12.70 24.29
N SER A 265 13.69 12.26 24.66
CA SER A 265 14.83 12.07 23.73
C SER A 265 14.53 11.14 22.55
N ASN A 266 13.58 10.20 22.68
CA ASN A 266 13.33 9.18 21.69
C ASN A 266 11.93 9.28 21.03
N LEU A 267 11.10 10.25 21.45
CA LEU A 267 9.75 10.38 20.90
C LEU A 267 9.82 10.79 19.42
N SER A 268 9.25 9.97 18.55
CA SER A 268 9.24 10.16 17.10
C SER A 268 7.85 10.40 16.53
N TYR A 269 6.82 9.97 17.23
CA TYR A 269 5.44 10.04 16.83
C TYR A 269 4.56 10.50 18.00
N PHE A 270 3.87 11.63 17.81
CA PHE A 270 2.95 12.20 18.79
C PHE A 270 1.63 12.53 18.08
N ASN A 271 0.58 11.82 18.45
CA ASN A 271 -0.78 12.04 17.91
C ASN A 271 -1.79 12.14 19.05
N VAL A 272 -2.44 13.28 19.13
CA VAL A 272 -3.54 13.57 20.06
C VAL A 272 -4.79 14.10 19.31
N SER A 273 -4.82 13.91 17.99
CA SER A 273 -5.87 14.47 17.12
C SER A 273 -7.26 13.90 17.40
N HIS A 274 -8.29 14.59 16.96
CA HIS A 274 -9.69 14.18 17.10
C HIS A 274 -10.04 13.82 18.56
N ASN A 275 -9.90 14.80 19.45
CA ASN A 275 -10.24 14.74 20.86
C ASN A 275 -10.92 16.06 21.30
N GLU A 276 -11.11 16.24 22.60
CA GLU A 276 -11.63 17.47 23.22
C GLU A 276 -10.54 18.18 24.05
N PHE A 277 -9.26 18.06 23.64
CA PHE A 277 -8.16 18.75 24.30
C PHE A 277 -8.28 20.25 24.13
N ASN A 278 -8.08 21.00 25.22
CA ASN A 278 -8.16 22.45 25.25
C ASN A 278 -6.90 23.12 25.84
N GLY A 279 -6.91 24.45 25.93
CA GLY A 279 -5.77 25.24 26.39
C GLY A 279 -4.75 25.49 25.29
N GLU A 280 -3.62 26.06 25.68
CA GLU A 280 -2.58 26.49 24.75
C GLU A 280 -1.54 25.40 24.49
N ILE A 281 -0.89 25.44 23.32
CA ILE A 281 0.34 24.69 23.05
C ILE A 281 1.48 25.42 23.78
N PRO A 282 2.07 24.82 24.83
CA PRO A 282 3.09 25.51 25.62
C PRO A 282 4.40 25.66 24.85
N GLU A 283 5.27 26.54 25.30
CA GLU A 283 6.63 26.67 24.76
C GLU A 283 7.38 25.32 24.84
N ILE A 284 7.83 24.84 23.70
CA ILE A 284 8.59 23.59 23.54
C ILE A 284 10.05 23.88 23.84
N THR A 285 10.43 23.86 25.11
CA THR A 285 11.81 24.15 25.55
C THR A 285 12.82 23.13 25.01
N ALA A 286 12.42 21.89 24.85
CA ALA A 286 13.19 20.84 24.19
C ALA A 286 12.24 20.00 23.31
N CYS A 287 12.72 19.59 22.15
CA CYS A 287 12.02 18.67 21.26
C CYS A 287 12.94 17.49 20.94
N SER A 288 12.36 16.29 20.85
CA SER A 288 13.10 15.09 20.49
C SER A 288 13.84 15.25 19.14
N GLU A 289 15.09 14.84 19.08
CA GLU A 289 15.84 14.81 17.82
C GLU A 289 15.26 13.81 16.81
N THR A 290 14.42 12.88 17.27
CA THR A 290 13.76 11.87 16.44
C THR A 290 12.30 12.23 16.11
N MET A 291 11.75 13.36 16.61
CA MET A 291 10.38 13.77 16.41
C MET A 291 10.09 14.01 14.92
N GLN A 292 9.26 13.18 14.33
CA GLN A 292 8.91 13.25 12.90
C GLN A 292 7.45 13.59 12.65
N TYR A 293 6.57 13.19 13.54
CA TYR A 293 5.13 13.31 13.38
C TYR A 293 4.51 13.98 14.60
N PHE A 294 3.85 15.12 14.37
CA PHE A 294 3.16 15.89 15.40
C PHE A 294 1.77 16.23 14.89
N ASP A 295 0.75 15.59 15.43
CA ASP A 295 -0.65 15.79 15.08
C ASP A 295 -1.47 16.10 16.35
N ALA A 296 -1.99 17.32 16.42
CA ALA A 296 -2.93 17.77 17.43
C ALA A 296 -4.18 18.40 16.78
N SER A 297 -4.45 18.04 15.54
CA SER A 297 -5.62 18.52 14.78
C SER A 297 -6.94 18.06 15.39
N TRP A 298 -8.03 18.72 15.04
CA TRP A 298 -9.38 18.39 15.50
C TRP A 298 -9.48 18.30 17.03
N ASN A 299 -9.21 19.45 17.68
CA ASN A 299 -9.32 19.66 19.11
C ASN A 299 -9.90 21.05 19.41
N GLU A 300 -9.86 21.48 20.66
CA GLU A 300 -10.27 22.81 21.10
C GLU A 300 -9.08 23.69 21.56
N LEU A 301 -7.88 23.42 21.00
CA LEU A 301 -6.65 24.14 21.34
C LEU A 301 -6.76 25.63 20.95
N GLU A 302 -6.30 26.50 21.84
CA GLU A 302 -6.33 27.95 21.70
C GLU A 302 -4.92 28.57 21.84
N GLY A 303 -4.81 29.90 21.78
CA GLY A 303 -3.53 30.59 21.84
C GLY A 303 -2.77 30.58 20.54
N GLU A 304 -1.48 30.84 20.57
CA GLU A 304 -0.64 30.93 19.39
C GLU A 304 0.18 29.64 19.18
N VAL A 305 0.59 29.40 17.94
CA VAL A 305 1.60 28.35 17.65
C VAL A 305 2.94 28.83 18.20
N PRO A 306 3.57 28.13 19.18
CA PRO A 306 4.74 28.63 19.87
C PRO A 306 5.95 28.73 18.93
N LEU A 307 6.73 29.80 19.04
CA LEU A 307 7.94 30.00 18.24
C LEU A 307 9.01 28.95 18.49
N SER A 308 8.94 28.30 19.64
CA SER A 308 9.83 27.19 20.02
C SER A 308 9.58 25.89 19.25
N ILE A 309 8.56 25.80 18.41
CA ILE A 309 8.33 24.67 17.48
C ILE A 309 9.55 24.42 16.58
N LYS A 310 10.35 25.45 16.29
CA LYS A 310 11.63 25.34 15.57
C LYS A 310 12.64 24.39 16.22
N ASN A 311 12.48 24.09 17.51
CA ASN A 311 13.36 23.14 18.20
C ASN A 311 13.14 21.70 17.70
N CYS A 312 12.01 21.41 17.05
CA CYS A 312 11.66 20.11 16.48
C CYS A 312 12.28 19.90 15.08
N ARG A 313 13.60 19.95 14.96
CA ARG A 313 14.35 19.98 13.69
C ARG A 313 14.16 18.75 12.79
N SER A 314 13.71 17.64 13.33
CA SER A 314 13.46 16.41 12.55
C SER A 314 12.01 16.26 12.08
N LEU A 315 11.16 17.26 12.36
CA LEU A 315 9.74 17.22 12.08
C LEU A 315 9.48 17.12 10.56
N LYS A 316 8.62 16.16 10.21
CA LYS A 316 8.17 15.92 8.83
C LYS A 316 6.70 16.26 8.64
N VAL A 317 5.90 16.05 9.67
CA VAL A 317 4.46 16.26 9.63
C VAL A 317 4.05 17.13 10.81
N LEU A 318 3.42 18.26 10.52
CA LEU A 318 2.81 19.17 11.48
C LEU A 318 1.34 19.37 11.12
N GLU A 319 0.45 18.81 11.92
CA GLU A 319 -1.00 18.88 11.75
C GLU A 319 -1.62 19.53 13.00
N LEU A 320 -2.10 20.77 12.84
CA LEU A 320 -2.76 21.57 13.89
C LEU A 320 -4.13 22.07 13.41
N GLY A 321 -4.60 21.61 12.26
CA GLY A 321 -5.88 22.05 11.68
C GLY A 321 -7.07 21.75 12.57
N PHE A 322 -8.18 22.47 12.34
CA PHE A 322 -9.44 22.27 13.09
C PHE A 322 -9.26 22.44 14.60
N ASN A 323 -8.79 23.62 14.99
CA ASN A 323 -8.63 24.08 16.36
C ASN A 323 -9.14 25.53 16.52
N ARG A 324 -8.84 26.17 17.64
CA ARG A 324 -9.15 27.60 17.89
C ARG A 324 -7.87 28.46 17.97
N LEU A 325 -6.78 28.00 17.34
CA LEU A 325 -5.48 28.67 17.36
C LEU A 325 -5.59 30.07 16.74
N SER A 326 -4.89 31.02 17.29
CA SER A 326 -4.90 32.47 16.93
C SER A 326 -3.48 32.99 16.68
N GLY A 327 -3.33 34.29 16.49
CA GLY A 327 -2.04 34.89 16.17
C GLY A 327 -1.67 34.75 14.70
N SER A 328 -0.40 34.69 14.39
CA SER A 328 0.11 34.53 13.02
C SER A 328 0.79 33.19 12.80
N ILE A 329 0.88 32.79 11.54
CA ILE A 329 1.71 31.62 11.17
C ILE A 329 3.17 31.97 11.49
N PRO A 330 3.87 31.18 12.34
CA PRO A 330 5.23 31.51 12.73
C PRO A 330 6.22 31.45 11.57
N GLU A 331 7.00 32.52 11.37
CA GLU A 331 8.08 32.54 10.36
C GLU A 331 9.12 31.45 10.57
N VAL A 332 9.33 31.02 11.83
CA VAL A 332 10.28 29.97 12.21
C VAL A 332 9.92 28.57 11.68
N LEU A 333 8.71 28.36 11.15
CA LEU A 333 8.37 27.12 10.46
C LEU A 333 9.24 26.92 9.21
N GLY A 334 9.69 28.01 8.58
CA GLY A 334 10.62 27.96 7.45
C GLY A 334 12.03 27.47 7.79
N ASP A 335 12.38 27.38 9.09
CA ASP A 335 13.64 26.82 9.56
C ASP A 335 13.60 25.28 9.66
N LEU A 336 12.41 24.66 9.51
CA LEU A 336 12.19 23.23 9.57
C LEU A 336 12.28 22.61 8.16
N ASP A 337 13.48 22.48 7.65
CA ASP A 337 13.79 22.07 6.27
C ASP A 337 13.35 20.64 5.90
N ARG A 338 12.98 19.83 6.91
CA ARG A 338 12.52 18.45 6.74
C ARG A 338 11.01 18.29 6.64
N LEU A 339 10.24 19.37 6.81
CA LEU A 339 8.80 19.31 6.74
C LEU A 339 8.33 18.88 5.35
N LEU A 340 7.41 17.93 5.37
CA LEU A 340 6.69 17.41 4.19
C LEU A 340 5.24 17.87 4.20
N VAL A 341 4.64 18.00 5.38
CA VAL A 341 3.23 18.33 5.56
C VAL A 341 3.10 19.44 6.60
N ILE A 342 2.38 20.49 6.21
CA ILE A 342 1.90 21.57 7.10
C ILE A 342 0.40 21.69 6.89
N GLN A 343 -0.39 21.37 7.92
CA GLN A 343 -1.84 21.57 7.93
C GLN A 343 -2.24 22.41 9.14
N LEU A 344 -2.63 23.65 8.89
CA LEU A 344 -3.05 24.61 9.91
C LEU A 344 -4.51 25.05 9.73
N CYS A 345 -5.18 24.50 8.73
CA CYS A 345 -6.50 24.89 8.25
C CYS A 345 -7.58 24.95 9.35
N ASN A 346 -8.65 25.69 9.10
CA ASN A 346 -9.77 25.81 10.03
C ASN A 346 -9.33 26.21 11.47
N ASN A 347 -8.62 27.33 11.56
CA ASN A 347 -8.22 28.02 12.80
C ASN A 347 -8.53 29.50 12.71
N SER A 348 -8.22 30.26 13.74
CA SER A 348 -8.35 31.74 13.76
C SER A 348 -7.01 32.44 13.48
N LEU A 349 -6.06 31.75 12.84
CA LEU A 349 -4.76 32.32 12.47
C LEU A 349 -4.95 33.47 11.47
N SER A 350 -4.14 34.50 11.57
CA SER A 350 -4.23 35.74 10.78
C SER A 350 -2.87 36.18 10.26
N GLY A 351 -2.82 37.37 9.65
CA GLY A 351 -1.58 37.91 9.10
C GLY A 351 -1.34 37.44 7.67
N THR A 352 -0.09 37.31 7.27
CA THR A 352 0.29 36.95 5.91
C THR A 352 0.88 35.54 5.88
N ILE A 353 0.90 34.89 4.71
CA ILE A 353 1.67 33.68 4.50
C ILE A 353 3.16 34.03 4.62
N PRO A 354 3.89 33.45 5.59
CA PRO A 354 5.31 33.74 5.77
C PRO A 354 6.13 33.36 4.54
N LYS A 355 6.96 34.28 4.05
CA LYS A 355 7.86 34.02 2.93
C LYS A 355 8.88 32.90 3.28
N THR A 356 9.22 32.74 4.55
CA THR A 356 10.13 31.71 5.02
C THR A 356 9.64 30.29 4.72
N LEU A 357 8.33 30.05 4.60
CA LEU A 357 7.79 28.75 4.19
C LEU A 357 8.30 28.29 2.82
N THR A 358 8.68 29.25 1.94
CA THR A 358 9.26 28.94 0.62
C THR A 358 10.67 28.35 0.69
N ASN A 359 11.31 28.36 1.87
CA ASN A 359 12.60 27.71 2.10
C ASN A 359 12.47 26.19 2.27
N ILE A 360 11.27 25.68 2.56
CA ILE A 360 11.03 24.24 2.81
C ILE A 360 10.90 23.51 1.46
N GLN A 361 12.03 23.22 0.85
CA GLN A 361 12.06 22.65 -0.50
C GLN A 361 11.40 21.27 -0.62
N LEU A 362 11.32 20.51 0.49
CA LEU A 362 10.73 19.17 0.52
C LEU A 362 9.22 19.15 0.77
N LEU A 363 8.60 20.30 0.98
CA LEU A 363 7.19 20.43 1.31
C LEU A 363 6.32 19.80 0.21
N GLN A 364 5.39 18.92 0.61
CA GLN A 364 4.47 18.22 -0.29
C GLN A 364 3.02 18.64 -0.10
N VAL A 365 2.64 19.01 1.12
CA VAL A 365 1.29 19.48 1.45
C VAL A 365 1.41 20.77 2.25
N LEU A 366 0.78 21.82 1.73
CA LEU A 366 0.55 23.08 2.42
C LEU A 366 -0.94 23.37 2.42
N ASP A 367 -1.56 23.18 3.57
CA ASP A 367 -2.98 23.40 3.78
C ASP A 367 -3.21 24.48 4.82
N LEU A 368 -3.62 25.64 4.33
CA LEU A 368 -3.90 26.85 5.09
C LEU A 368 -5.33 27.36 4.86
N HIS A 369 -6.26 26.45 4.48
CA HIS A 369 -7.61 26.89 4.15
C HIS A 369 -8.41 27.34 5.38
N ASN A 370 -9.39 28.23 5.15
CA ASN A 370 -10.28 28.75 6.21
C ASN A 370 -9.52 29.31 7.43
N LEU A 371 -8.55 30.16 7.18
CA LEU A 371 -7.87 31.01 8.15
C LEU A 371 -8.31 32.47 7.91
N ASN A 372 -7.75 33.42 8.65
CA ASN A 372 -7.96 34.84 8.42
C ASN A 372 -6.77 35.49 7.73
N LEU A 373 -6.12 34.78 6.80
CA LEU A 373 -4.93 35.28 6.12
C LEU A 373 -5.25 36.39 5.15
N VAL A 374 -4.35 37.39 5.10
CA VAL A 374 -4.38 38.54 4.20
C VAL A 374 -3.06 38.67 3.44
N GLY A 375 -2.94 39.64 2.55
CA GLY A 375 -1.74 39.87 1.75
C GLY A 375 -1.72 39.01 0.51
N GLU A 376 -0.55 38.71 0.01
CA GLU A 376 -0.35 37.99 -1.25
C GLU A 376 0.14 36.58 -1.04
N ILE A 377 -0.10 35.68 -2.00
CA ILE A 377 0.59 34.41 -2.07
C ILE A 377 2.05 34.67 -2.44
N PRO A 378 3.05 34.26 -1.64
CA PRO A 378 4.44 34.53 -1.93
C PRO A 378 4.86 34.05 -3.32
N ASN A 379 5.44 34.91 -4.16
CA ASN A 379 5.86 34.55 -5.51
C ASN A 379 6.88 33.40 -5.54
N ASP A 380 7.68 33.29 -4.47
CA ASP A 380 8.70 32.26 -4.32
C ASP A 380 8.14 30.92 -3.80
N ILE A 381 6.83 30.79 -3.60
CA ILE A 381 6.20 29.48 -3.23
C ILE A 381 6.55 28.38 -4.24
N SER A 382 6.85 28.75 -5.47
CA SER A 382 7.34 27.86 -6.51
C SER A 382 8.70 27.17 -6.20
N ASN A 383 9.43 27.63 -5.17
CA ASN A 383 10.63 26.96 -4.68
C ASN A 383 10.32 25.62 -3.99
N CYS A 384 9.09 25.47 -3.49
CA CYS A 384 8.58 24.19 -2.97
C CYS A 384 8.22 23.25 -4.14
N MET A 385 9.20 22.88 -4.94
CA MET A 385 9.02 22.13 -6.19
C MET A 385 8.34 20.77 -6.05
N PHE A 386 8.34 20.20 -4.85
CA PHE A 386 7.71 18.91 -4.56
C PHE A 386 6.28 19.00 -4.06
N LEU A 387 5.74 20.23 -4.02
CA LEU A 387 4.38 20.45 -3.52
C LEU A 387 3.38 19.72 -4.44
N ARG A 388 2.53 18.92 -3.80
CA ARG A 388 1.44 18.16 -4.43
C ARG A 388 0.09 18.79 -4.15
N GLN A 389 -0.04 19.43 -2.98
CA GLN A 389 -1.25 20.13 -2.57
C GLN A 389 -0.91 21.52 -2.06
N LEU A 390 -1.53 22.51 -2.68
CA LEU A 390 -1.58 23.88 -2.19
C LEU A 390 -3.03 24.26 -2.02
N ASP A 391 -3.47 24.37 -0.78
CA ASP A 391 -4.79 24.85 -0.42
C ASP A 391 -4.66 26.07 0.49
N VAL A 392 -5.05 27.21 -0.04
CA VAL A 392 -5.12 28.49 0.70
C VAL A 392 -6.52 29.10 0.57
N SER A 393 -7.51 28.27 0.29
CA SER A 393 -8.89 28.68 0.07
C SER A 393 -9.55 29.28 1.33
N GLY A 394 -10.62 30.02 1.15
CA GLY A 394 -11.41 30.55 2.27
C GLY A 394 -10.68 31.58 3.12
N ASN A 395 -9.81 32.42 2.52
CA ASN A 395 -9.03 33.45 3.18
C ASN A 395 -9.35 34.88 2.63
N GLY A 396 -8.58 35.85 3.02
CA GLY A 396 -8.63 37.26 2.53
C GLY A 396 -7.43 37.62 1.65
N LEU A 397 -6.83 36.62 0.96
CA LEU A 397 -5.64 36.84 0.14
C LEU A 397 -5.97 37.66 -1.09
N ARG A 398 -5.05 38.57 -1.46
CA ARG A 398 -5.18 39.52 -2.58
C ARG A 398 -3.93 39.47 -3.46
N GLY A 399 -3.94 40.27 -4.54
CA GLY A 399 -2.86 40.27 -5.53
C GLY A 399 -3.06 39.20 -6.58
N GLU A 400 -2.07 39.00 -7.42
CA GLU A 400 -2.15 38.10 -8.56
C GLU A 400 -1.78 36.63 -8.17
N ILE A 401 -2.28 35.70 -8.93
CA ILE A 401 -1.81 34.30 -8.86
C ILE A 401 -0.34 34.28 -9.30
N PRO A 402 0.60 33.77 -8.50
CA PRO A 402 2.01 33.75 -8.84
C PRO A 402 2.29 33.07 -10.19
N GLN A 403 2.89 33.81 -11.13
CA GLN A 403 3.13 33.31 -12.49
C GLN A 403 4.01 32.08 -12.52
N LYS A 404 4.97 31.95 -11.57
CA LYS A 404 5.92 30.83 -11.51
C LYS A 404 5.34 29.52 -10.94
N LEU A 405 4.06 29.44 -10.62
CA LEU A 405 3.44 28.21 -10.11
C LEU A 405 3.65 27.02 -11.07
N TYR A 406 3.81 27.26 -12.35
CA TYR A 406 4.09 26.21 -13.34
C TYR A 406 5.37 25.41 -13.06
N ASN A 407 6.30 25.91 -12.25
CA ASN A 407 7.50 25.18 -11.82
C ASN A 407 7.19 24.01 -10.85
N MET A 408 6.01 24.04 -10.25
CA MET A 408 5.57 23.03 -9.28
C MET A 408 4.98 21.82 -10.02
N THR A 409 5.83 21.13 -10.78
CA THR A 409 5.41 20.04 -11.68
C THR A 409 4.80 18.81 -10.99
N TYR A 410 4.87 18.75 -9.66
CA TYR A 410 4.25 17.70 -8.84
C TYR A 410 2.86 18.07 -8.34
N LEU A 411 2.39 19.30 -8.60
CA LEU A 411 1.14 19.80 -8.06
C LEU A 411 -0.04 18.99 -8.62
N GLU A 412 -0.84 18.45 -7.70
CA GLU A 412 -2.04 17.67 -7.97
C GLU A 412 -3.31 18.41 -7.57
N ILE A 413 -3.22 19.22 -6.50
CA ILE A 413 -4.34 20.00 -5.97
C ILE A 413 -3.90 21.46 -5.86
N LEU A 414 -4.62 22.35 -6.53
CA LEU A 414 -4.52 23.79 -6.39
C LEU A 414 -5.89 24.36 -6.05
N ASP A 415 -6.06 24.73 -4.78
CA ASP A 415 -7.28 25.33 -4.30
C ASP A 415 -7.02 26.75 -3.78
N LEU A 416 -7.52 27.74 -4.50
CA LEU A 416 -7.41 29.16 -4.20
C LEU A 416 -8.80 29.80 -4.03
N HIS A 417 -9.87 28.99 -3.96
CA HIS A 417 -11.22 29.51 -3.98
C HIS A 417 -11.52 30.42 -2.77
N LYS A 418 -12.52 31.29 -2.93
CA LYS A 418 -13.02 32.17 -1.84
C LYS A 418 -11.89 32.98 -1.21
N ASN A 419 -11.27 33.82 -2.05
CA ASN A 419 -10.26 34.82 -1.70
C ASN A 419 -10.58 36.18 -2.38
N GLN A 420 -9.63 37.13 -2.37
CA GLN A 420 -9.72 38.40 -3.06
C GLN A 420 -8.64 38.53 -4.15
N LEU A 421 -8.23 37.39 -4.73
CA LEU A 421 -7.21 37.36 -5.77
C LEU A 421 -7.70 38.05 -7.03
N ASN A 422 -6.83 38.85 -7.65
CA ASN A 422 -7.15 39.64 -8.84
C ASN A 422 -6.16 39.36 -9.99
N GLY A 423 -6.23 40.18 -11.05
CA GLY A 423 -5.42 39.96 -12.24
C GLY A 423 -5.92 38.83 -13.11
N SER A 424 -5.09 38.34 -14.01
CA SER A 424 -5.44 37.28 -14.96
C SER A 424 -4.97 35.92 -14.51
N ILE A 425 -5.66 34.86 -14.97
CA ILE A 425 -5.21 33.47 -14.78
C ILE A 425 -3.92 33.28 -15.59
N PRO A 426 -2.79 32.90 -14.98
CA PRO A 426 -1.54 32.68 -15.70
C PRO A 426 -1.69 31.54 -16.75
N PRO A 427 -1.38 31.80 -18.03
CA PRO A 427 -1.48 30.77 -19.07
C PRO A 427 -0.60 29.55 -18.80
N ASP A 428 0.53 29.76 -18.12
CA ASP A 428 1.48 28.69 -17.82
C ASP A 428 0.98 27.67 -16.79
N LEU A 429 -0.14 27.93 -16.09
CA LEU A 429 -0.82 26.91 -15.27
C LEU A 429 -1.21 25.68 -16.09
N GLY A 430 -1.47 25.85 -17.41
CA GLY A 430 -1.73 24.74 -18.33
C GLY A 430 -0.55 23.76 -18.50
N ASN A 431 0.62 24.07 -17.95
CA ASN A 431 1.80 23.19 -17.97
C ASN A 431 1.86 22.22 -16.77
N LEU A 432 0.98 22.36 -15.77
CA LEU A 432 0.90 21.51 -14.59
C LEU A 432 0.23 20.17 -14.92
N SER A 433 0.93 19.31 -15.65
CA SER A 433 0.40 18.07 -16.21
C SER A 433 -0.13 17.06 -15.20
N ARG A 434 0.20 17.22 -13.91
CA ARG A 434 -0.27 16.34 -12.82
C ARG A 434 -1.50 16.86 -12.09
N LEU A 435 -1.93 18.09 -12.41
CA LEU A 435 -3.03 18.74 -11.71
C LEU A 435 -4.32 17.96 -11.94
N GLN A 436 -4.97 17.60 -10.83
CA GLN A 436 -6.23 16.83 -10.78
C GLN A 436 -7.39 17.69 -10.30
N PHE A 437 -7.08 18.68 -9.46
CA PHE A 437 -8.06 19.58 -8.85
C PHE A 437 -7.61 21.02 -9.03
N LEU A 438 -8.47 21.85 -9.64
CA LEU A 438 -8.26 23.30 -9.79
C LEU A 438 -9.53 24.05 -9.41
N ASP A 439 -9.50 24.76 -8.29
CA ASP A 439 -10.56 25.70 -7.91
C ASP A 439 -10.01 27.10 -7.72
N LEU A 440 -10.41 28.01 -8.61
CA LEU A 440 -10.12 29.45 -8.56
C LEU A 440 -11.39 30.27 -8.34
N SER A 441 -12.51 29.62 -8.00
CA SER A 441 -13.81 30.29 -7.87
C SER A 441 -13.87 31.28 -6.72
N GLN A 442 -14.86 32.14 -6.76
CA GLN A 442 -15.11 33.14 -5.70
C GLN A 442 -13.89 34.04 -5.43
N ASN A 443 -13.36 34.64 -6.50
CA ASN A 443 -12.25 35.60 -6.47
C ASN A 443 -12.59 36.84 -7.31
N LEU A 444 -11.62 37.72 -7.54
CA LEU A 444 -11.72 38.92 -8.37
C LEU A 444 -10.88 38.77 -9.66
N LEU A 445 -10.71 37.52 -10.14
CA LEU A 445 -9.91 37.27 -11.33
C LEU A 445 -10.59 37.82 -12.58
N SER A 446 -9.80 38.42 -13.48
CA SER A 446 -10.29 39.07 -14.67
C SER A 446 -9.56 38.62 -15.94
N GLY A 447 -9.96 39.16 -17.09
CA GLY A 447 -9.36 38.83 -18.38
C GLY A 447 -9.89 37.54 -18.97
N LEU A 448 -9.14 36.97 -19.91
CA LEU A 448 -9.56 35.78 -20.66
C LEU A 448 -9.20 34.47 -19.94
N ILE A 449 -10.02 33.44 -20.16
CA ILE A 449 -9.65 32.08 -19.75
C ILE A 449 -8.57 31.57 -20.69
N PRO A 450 -7.36 31.20 -20.21
CA PRO A 450 -6.32 30.67 -21.07
C PRO A 450 -6.71 29.35 -21.70
N SER A 451 -6.57 29.22 -23.02
CA SER A 451 -6.83 27.98 -23.73
C SER A 451 -5.86 26.84 -23.35
N SER A 452 -4.70 27.19 -22.81
CA SER A 452 -3.71 26.26 -22.28
C SER A 452 -4.20 25.42 -21.10
N LEU A 453 -5.23 25.88 -20.35
CA LEU A 453 -5.84 25.06 -19.29
C LEU A 453 -6.46 23.76 -19.83
N GLY A 454 -6.79 23.71 -21.11
CA GLY A 454 -7.22 22.48 -21.77
C GLY A 454 -6.12 21.43 -21.95
N ASN A 455 -4.86 21.75 -21.68
CA ASN A 455 -3.75 20.80 -21.71
C ASN A 455 -3.68 19.96 -20.42
N LEU A 456 -4.44 20.32 -19.37
CA LEU A 456 -4.48 19.63 -18.08
C LEU A 456 -5.27 18.32 -18.21
N SER A 457 -4.66 17.33 -18.83
CA SER A 457 -5.32 16.04 -19.15
C SER A 457 -5.74 15.20 -17.95
N ASN A 458 -5.17 15.47 -16.76
CA ASN A 458 -5.46 14.71 -15.53
C ASN A 458 -6.49 15.43 -14.63
N LEU A 459 -7.01 16.57 -15.08
CA LEU A 459 -7.90 17.39 -14.27
C LEU A 459 -9.28 16.74 -14.14
N THR A 460 -9.67 16.43 -12.91
CA THR A 460 -10.96 15.81 -12.56
C THR A 460 -11.96 16.82 -12.02
N TYR A 461 -11.48 17.88 -11.40
CA TYR A 461 -12.28 18.98 -10.87
C TYR A 461 -11.76 20.32 -11.38
N PHE A 462 -12.67 21.14 -11.91
CA PHE A 462 -12.35 22.44 -12.47
C PHE A 462 -13.45 23.46 -12.16
N ASN A 463 -13.10 24.57 -11.54
CA ASN A 463 -14.05 25.59 -11.16
C ASN A 463 -13.45 27.01 -11.25
N LEU A 464 -14.03 27.86 -12.07
CA LEU A 464 -13.68 29.27 -12.23
C LEU A 464 -14.88 30.21 -11.93
N SER A 465 -15.96 29.66 -11.37
CA SER A 465 -17.19 30.42 -11.14
C SER A 465 -17.00 31.58 -10.19
N SER A 466 -17.87 32.60 -10.27
CA SER A 466 -17.88 33.77 -9.36
C SER A 466 -16.55 34.54 -9.37
N ASN A 467 -16.19 35.03 -10.55
CA ASN A 467 -15.06 35.90 -10.84
C ASN A 467 -15.49 37.03 -11.79
N ASP A 468 -14.53 37.81 -12.30
CA ASP A 468 -14.75 38.91 -13.27
C ASP A 468 -14.14 38.54 -14.65
N LEU A 469 -14.13 37.25 -14.99
CA LEU A 469 -13.56 36.72 -16.22
C LEU A 469 -14.41 37.15 -17.43
N SER A 470 -13.76 37.29 -18.59
CA SER A 470 -14.39 37.87 -19.78
C SER A 470 -14.04 37.07 -21.04
N GLY A 471 -14.82 37.31 -22.11
CA GLY A 471 -14.58 36.75 -23.43
C GLY A 471 -15.19 35.36 -23.64
N ILE A 472 -14.76 34.70 -24.69
CA ILE A 472 -15.29 33.38 -25.10
C ILE A 472 -14.64 32.27 -24.28
N ILE A 473 -15.46 31.38 -23.75
CA ILE A 473 -14.96 30.18 -23.06
C ILE A 473 -14.27 29.26 -24.09
N PRO A 474 -12.96 28.93 -23.90
CA PRO A 474 -12.24 28.07 -24.80
C PRO A 474 -12.89 26.69 -24.95
N THR A 475 -12.96 26.18 -26.18
CA THR A 475 -13.59 24.85 -26.47
C THR A 475 -12.94 23.71 -25.70
N THR A 476 -11.68 23.85 -25.36
CA THR A 476 -10.88 22.85 -24.61
C THR A 476 -11.34 22.64 -23.17
N VAL A 477 -12.02 23.61 -22.56
CA VAL A 477 -12.49 23.54 -21.16
C VAL A 477 -14.03 23.53 -21.02
N GLN A 478 -14.76 23.60 -22.13
CA GLN A 478 -16.26 23.61 -22.10
C GLN A 478 -16.84 22.30 -21.50
N GLY A 479 -16.09 21.19 -21.57
CA GLY A 479 -16.50 19.89 -21.06
C GLY A 479 -16.74 19.83 -19.54
N TYR A 480 -16.22 20.80 -18.77
CA TYR A 480 -16.46 20.88 -17.31
C TYR A 480 -17.86 21.41 -16.95
N GLY A 481 -18.65 21.78 -17.93
CA GLY A 481 -20.04 22.15 -17.75
C GLY A 481 -20.28 23.58 -17.26
N ARG A 482 -21.55 23.96 -17.24
CA ARG A 482 -21.99 25.33 -16.97
C ARG A 482 -21.53 25.85 -15.58
N TYR A 483 -21.60 24.99 -14.56
CA TYR A 483 -21.34 25.40 -13.17
C TYR A 483 -19.91 25.87 -12.92
N ALA A 484 -18.97 25.40 -13.72
CA ALA A 484 -17.58 25.82 -13.63
C ALA A 484 -17.35 27.29 -14.03
N PHE A 485 -18.30 27.94 -14.69
CA PHE A 485 -18.15 29.28 -15.29
C PHE A 485 -19.22 30.31 -14.88
N ILE A 486 -20.26 29.89 -14.15
CA ILE A 486 -21.34 30.79 -13.74
C ILE A 486 -20.83 31.96 -12.91
N ASN A 487 -21.64 33.04 -12.84
CA ASN A 487 -21.30 34.25 -12.09
C ASN A 487 -20.00 34.94 -12.57
N ASN A 488 -19.71 34.86 -13.87
CA ASN A 488 -18.73 35.68 -14.56
C ASN A 488 -19.47 36.52 -15.59
N PRO A 489 -19.80 37.79 -15.26
CA PRO A 489 -20.77 38.55 -16.05
C PRO A 489 -20.31 38.85 -17.48
N TYR A 490 -19.01 38.79 -17.76
CA TYR A 490 -18.42 39.12 -19.05
C TYR A 490 -18.00 37.90 -19.87
N LEU A 491 -18.24 36.66 -19.37
CA LEU A 491 -18.03 35.41 -20.13
C LEU A 491 -19.20 35.14 -21.05
N CYS A 492 -18.93 34.59 -22.22
CA CYS A 492 -19.92 34.22 -23.21
C CYS A 492 -19.59 32.95 -23.95
N GLY A 493 -20.58 32.37 -24.61
CA GLY A 493 -20.45 31.14 -25.39
C GLY A 493 -20.70 29.87 -24.55
N SER A 494 -20.74 28.71 -25.23
CA SER A 494 -20.97 27.41 -24.56
C SER A 494 -19.95 27.17 -23.45
N PRO A 495 -20.34 26.60 -22.31
CA PRO A 495 -21.65 26.04 -21.94
C PRO A 495 -22.63 27.05 -21.29
N LEU A 496 -22.30 28.36 -21.32
CA LEU A 496 -23.22 29.42 -20.87
C LEU A 496 -24.23 29.74 -21.99
N ASP A 497 -25.47 30.08 -21.60
CA ASP A 497 -26.53 30.49 -22.54
C ASP A 497 -26.35 31.95 -23.04
N GLN A 498 -25.27 32.60 -22.64
CA GLN A 498 -25.00 34.00 -22.98
C GLN A 498 -24.29 34.09 -24.33
N PRO A 499 -24.95 34.66 -25.37
CA PRO A 499 -24.33 34.80 -26.69
C PRO A 499 -23.21 35.83 -26.64
N CYS A 500 -22.10 35.58 -27.33
CA CYS A 500 -21.04 36.55 -27.48
C CYS A 500 -21.50 37.68 -28.43
N SER A 501 -21.68 38.90 -27.92
CA SER A 501 -22.02 40.06 -28.72
C SER A 501 -20.87 40.39 -29.67
N ALA A 502 -21.17 40.53 -30.96
CA ALA A 502 -20.22 40.86 -32.01
C ALA A 502 -19.79 42.39 -32.00
N ASN A 503 -20.02 43.08 -30.87
CA ASN A 503 -19.72 44.52 -30.77
C ASN A 503 -18.66 44.77 -29.71
N GLY A 504 -17.40 44.55 -30.06
CA GLY A 504 -16.25 45.15 -29.41
C GLY A 504 -15.98 46.53 -30.06
N ASN A 505 -16.38 47.62 -29.43
CA ASN A 505 -16.03 48.97 -29.87
C ASN A 505 -14.52 49.20 -29.74
N GLY A 506 -13.79 49.04 -30.83
CA GLY A 506 -12.51 49.67 -31.05
C GLY A 506 -12.72 50.79 -32.08
N THR A 507 -12.59 52.03 -31.63
CA THR A 507 -12.60 53.28 -32.43
C THR A 507 -11.66 53.21 -33.61
N GLY A 508 -12.14 53.51 -34.78
CA GLY A 508 -11.26 54.12 -35.79
C GLY A 508 -11.49 53.70 -37.24
N ILE A 509 -12.15 54.62 -37.95
CA ILE A 509 -12.00 54.93 -39.38
C ILE A 509 -12.68 54.00 -40.37
N SER A 510 -13.88 54.43 -40.72
CA SER A 510 -14.59 54.02 -41.93
C SER A 510 -13.82 54.49 -43.18
N THR A 511 -13.33 53.55 -43.97
CA THR A 511 -13.10 53.80 -45.40
C THR A 511 -13.91 52.80 -46.20
N SER A 512 -14.99 53.37 -46.74
CA SER A 512 -15.77 52.70 -47.78
C SER A 512 -14.89 52.37 -49.00
N ARG A 513 -14.68 51.06 -49.24
CA ARG A 513 -14.13 50.57 -50.50
C ARG A 513 -15.16 49.63 -51.13
N LYS A 514 -15.66 50.10 -52.30
CA LYS A 514 -16.46 49.27 -53.23
C LYS A 514 -15.75 47.97 -53.59
N PRO A 515 -16.45 46.85 -53.80
CA PRO A 515 -15.83 45.58 -54.15
C PRO A 515 -15.28 45.69 -55.57
N LYS A 516 -13.97 45.53 -55.77
CA LYS A 516 -13.36 45.29 -57.10
C LYS A 516 -13.54 43.86 -57.47
N ALA A 517 -14.13 43.62 -58.63
CA ALA A 517 -14.26 42.28 -59.21
C ALA A 517 -12.88 41.61 -59.31
N LEU A 518 -12.77 40.40 -58.80
CA LEU A 518 -11.58 39.58 -58.84
C LEU A 518 -11.21 39.25 -60.32
N ARG A 519 -9.96 39.44 -60.69
CA ARG A 519 -9.45 39.03 -62.03
C ARG A 519 -9.54 37.51 -62.15
N LEU A 520 -9.82 37.02 -63.37
CA LEU A 520 -9.99 35.58 -63.70
C LEU A 520 -8.85 34.71 -63.21
N SER A 521 -7.60 35.24 -63.22
CA SER A 521 -6.43 34.58 -62.69
C SER A 521 -6.45 34.36 -61.16
N ALA A 522 -7.09 35.28 -60.41
CA ALA A 522 -7.25 35.09 -58.97
C ALA A 522 -8.33 34.05 -58.63
N ILE A 523 -9.38 33.96 -59.48
CA ILE A 523 -10.42 32.90 -59.34
C ILE A 523 -9.82 31.51 -59.61
N ILE A 524 -8.96 31.37 -60.61
CA ILE A 524 -8.26 30.12 -60.94
C ILE A 524 -7.34 29.72 -59.81
N ALA A 525 -6.59 30.66 -59.23
CA ALA A 525 -5.70 30.40 -58.07
C ALA A 525 -6.47 29.98 -56.83
N ILE A 526 -7.63 30.57 -56.53
CA ILE A 526 -8.48 30.21 -55.40
C ILE A 526 -9.09 28.83 -55.58
N VAL A 527 -9.53 28.49 -56.83
CA VAL A 527 -10.09 27.16 -57.18
C VAL A 527 -8.99 26.10 -57.08
N ALA A 528 -7.75 26.37 -57.55
CA ALA A 528 -6.63 25.46 -57.43
C ALA A 528 -6.22 25.24 -55.96
N ALA A 529 -6.19 26.31 -55.13
CA ALA A 529 -5.91 26.22 -53.72
C ALA A 529 -7.01 25.45 -52.98
N ALA A 530 -8.29 25.65 -53.35
CA ALA A 530 -9.43 24.90 -52.76
C ALA A 530 -9.39 23.40 -53.10
N LEU A 531 -8.97 23.05 -54.33
CA LEU A 531 -8.80 21.64 -54.75
C LEU A 531 -7.63 20.98 -54.08
N ILE A 532 -6.55 21.69 -53.85
CA ILE A 532 -5.37 21.19 -53.08
C ILE A 532 -5.79 21.00 -51.61
N LEU A 533 -6.51 21.97 -51.03
CA LEU A 533 -7.02 21.87 -49.65
C LEU A 533 -8.00 20.69 -49.48
N ALA A 534 -8.91 20.50 -50.49
CA ALA A 534 -9.81 19.37 -50.53
C ALA A 534 -9.06 18.04 -50.64
N GLY A 535 -7.98 17.98 -51.44
CA GLY A 535 -7.13 16.80 -51.54
C GLY A 535 -6.37 16.51 -50.25
N VAL A 536 -5.83 17.51 -49.58
CA VAL A 536 -5.18 17.38 -48.29
C VAL A 536 -6.20 16.95 -47.20
N CYS A 537 -7.41 17.54 -47.17
CA CYS A 537 -8.49 17.13 -46.32
C CYS A 537 -8.91 15.69 -46.57
N LEU A 538 -9.03 15.26 -47.81
CA LEU A 538 -9.36 13.87 -48.20
C LEU A 538 -8.30 12.89 -47.69
N VAL A 539 -6.99 13.20 -47.90
CA VAL A 539 -5.90 12.40 -47.37
C VAL A 539 -5.90 12.38 -45.85
N PHE A 540 -6.22 13.52 -45.19
CA PHE A 540 -6.29 13.61 -43.76
C PHE A 540 -7.50 12.80 -43.23
N ILE A 541 -8.65 12.88 -43.89
CA ILE A 541 -9.85 12.07 -43.58
C ILE A 541 -9.55 10.59 -43.79
N MET A 542 -8.91 10.21 -44.91
CA MET A 542 -8.51 8.83 -45.17
C MET A 542 -7.47 8.35 -44.11
N ASN A 543 -6.55 9.19 -43.65
CA ASN A 543 -5.64 8.87 -42.56
C ASN A 543 -6.38 8.76 -41.21
N ILE A 544 -7.38 9.61 -40.95
CA ILE A 544 -8.21 9.49 -39.75
C ILE A 544 -9.06 8.22 -39.82
N ILE A 545 -9.65 7.91 -40.97
CA ILE A 545 -10.42 6.67 -41.17
C ILE A 545 -9.49 5.44 -41.05
N ALA A 546 -8.28 5.51 -41.60
CA ALA A 546 -7.29 4.45 -41.48
C ALA A 546 -6.77 4.30 -40.02
N ARG A 547 -6.63 5.42 -39.31
CA ARG A 547 -6.32 5.41 -37.87
C ARG A 547 -7.48 4.95 -37.02
N ARG A 548 -8.70 5.35 -37.32
CA ARG A 548 -9.91 4.82 -36.66
C ARG A 548 -10.09 3.33 -36.90
N LYS A 549 -9.88 2.84 -38.15
CA LYS A 549 -9.86 1.39 -38.41
C LYS A 549 -8.76 0.63 -37.66
N LYS A 550 -7.68 1.30 -37.26
CA LYS A 550 -6.65 0.70 -36.40
C LYS A 550 -6.95 0.79 -34.91
N VAL A 551 -7.82 1.72 -34.49
CA VAL A 551 -8.22 1.91 -33.07
C VAL A 551 -9.48 1.10 -32.73
N ASP A 552 -10.40 0.89 -33.67
CA ASP A 552 -11.61 0.08 -33.45
C ASP A 552 -11.35 -1.43 -33.41
N ASP A 553 -10.09 -1.85 -33.53
CA ASP A 553 -9.70 -3.25 -33.64
C ASP A 553 -9.28 -3.89 -32.30
N VAL A 554 -9.31 -3.17 -31.17
CA VAL A 554 -8.64 -3.65 -29.95
C VAL A 554 -9.57 -3.90 -28.73
N THR A 555 -10.79 -3.40 -28.72
CA THR A 555 -11.64 -3.55 -27.53
C THR A 555 -13.03 -4.08 -27.87
N MET A 556 -13.42 -5.21 -27.29
CA MET A 556 -14.77 -5.74 -27.36
C MET A 556 -15.43 -5.62 -25.98
N VAL A 557 -16.56 -4.90 -25.91
CA VAL A 557 -17.35 -4.75 -24.69
C VAL A 557 -18.55 -5.70 -24.76
N ILE A 558 -18.69 -6.56 -23.76
CA ILE A 558 -19.84 -7.45 -23.64
C ILE A 558 -20.68 -6.94 -22.48
N GLU A 559 -21.79 -6.27 -22.77
CA GLU A 559 -22.77 -5.88 -21.77
C GLU A 559 -23.84 -6.97 -21.65
N SER A 560 -24.09 -7.44 -20.44
CA SER A 560 -25.19 -8.37 -20.13
C SER A 560 -26.49 -7.59 -20.04
N THR A 561 -27.39 -7.74 -21.01
CA THR A 561 -28.80 -7.33 -20.87
C THR A 561 -29.54 -8.34 -20.00
N PRO A 562 -30.41 -7.90 -19.08
CA PRO A 562 -31.20 -8.83 -18.26
C PRO A 562 -32.26 -9.51 -19.08
N LEU A 563 -32.07 -10.76 -19.46
CA LEU A 563 -33.14 -11.65 -19.89
C LEU A 563 -33.73 -12.31 -18.64
N GLY A 564 -35.02 -12.08 -18.43
CA GLY A 564 -35.72 -12.58 -17.27
C GLY A 564 -35.72 -14.12 -17.20
N SER A 565 -35.03 -14.63 -16.19
CA SER A 565 -35.29 -15.94 -15.60
C SER A 565 -35.03 -15.85 -14.08
N THR A 566 -35.94 -16.45 -13.37
CA THR A 566 -36.10 -16.45 -11.91
C THR A 566 -35.11 -17.42 -11.24
N ASP A 567 -33.82 -17.20 -11.38
CA ASP A 567 -32.82 -17.86 -10.57
C ASP A 567 -31.81 -16.84 -9.97
N SER A 568 -31.69 -16.86 -8.67
CA SER A 568 -31.17 -15.79 -7.81
C SER A 568 -29.65 -15.70 -7.74
N ASN A 569 -28.90 -15.96 -8.83
CA ASN A 569 -27.43 -15.87 -8.85
C ASN A 569 -26.87 -15.28 -10.16
N VAL A 570 -27.53 -14.28 -10.75
CA VAL A 570 -26.98 -13.59 -11.92
C VAL A 570 -26.02 -12.50 -11.45
N ILE A 571 -24.74 -12.68 -11.70
CA ILE A 571 -23.71 -11.66 -11.46
C ILE A 571 -23.82 -10.62 -12.57
N ILE A 572 -24.34 -9.44 -12.24
CA ILE A 572 -24.46 -8.31 -13.16
C ILE A 572 -23.14 -7.54 -13.13
N GLY A 573 -22.40 -7.55 -14.24
CA GLY A 573 -21.13 -6.82 -14.35
C GLY A 573 -20.73 -6.55 -15.80
N LYS A 574 -19.70 -5.71 -15.99
CA LYS A 574 -19.15 -5.32 -17.29
C LYS A 574 -17.87 -6.10 -17.57
N LEU A 575 -17.84 -6.88 -18.65
CA LEU A 575 -16.65 -7.57 -19.13
C LEU A 575 -16.09 -6.83 -20.35
N VAL A 576 -14.81 -6.48 -20.30
CA VAL A 576 -14.08 -5.80 -21.38
C VAL A 576 -12.89 -6.64 -21.80
N LEU A 577 -12.80 -6.97 -23.07
CA LEU A 577 -11.71 -7.78 -23.64
C LEU A 577 -10.82 -6.93 -24.53
N PHE A 578 -9.50 -7.05 -24.36
CA PHE A 578 -8.46 -6.39 -25.15
C PHE A 578 -7.89 -7.31 -26.24
N SER A 579 -8.25 -8.59 -26.21
CA SER A 579 -7.78 -9.61 -27.15
C SER A 579 -8.92 -10.25 -27.92
N LYS A 580 -8.79 -10.33 -29.23
CA LYS A 580 -9.75 -11.03 -30.13
C LYS A 580 -9.63 -12.55 -30.08
N SER A 581 -8.57 -13.07 -29.47
CA SER A 581 -8.35 -14.52 -29.32
C SER A 581 -9.22 -15.15 -28.25
N LEU A 582 -9.83 -14.34 -27.38
CA LEU A 582 -10.69 -14.80 -26.32
C LEU A 582 -12.14 -14.99 -26.81
N PRO A 583 -12.87 -15.94 -26.22
CA PRO A 583 -14.27 -16.17 -26.56
C PRO A 583 -15.10 -14.90 -26.35
N SER A 584 -15.97 -14.61 -27.33
CA SER A 584 -16.85 -13.41 -27.31
C SER A 584 -18.24 -13.69 -26.79
N ARG A 585 -18.60 -14.95 -26.54
CA ARG A 585 -19.93 -15.34 -26.05
C ARG A 585 -19.94 -15.41 -24.53
N TYR A 586 -20.99 -14.89 -23.92
CA TYR A 586 -21.16 -14.89 -22.47
C TYR A 586 -21.19 -16.30 -21.87
N GLU A 587 -21.78 -17.27 -22.58
CA GLU A 587 -21.89 -18.67 -22.16
C GLU A 587 -20.54 -19.34 -21.95
N ASP A 588 -19.55 -18.99 -22.80
CA ASP A 588 -18.17 -19.50 -22.66
C ASP A 588 -17.51 -18.99 -21.38
N TRP A 589 -17.88 -17.76 -20.95
CA TRP A 589 -17.38 -17.14 -19.72
C TRP A 589 -18.12 -17.64 -18.47
N GLU A 590 -19.39 -18.04 -18.59
CA GLU A 590 -20.14 -18.64 -17.49
C GLU A 590 -19.52 -19.97 -17.06
N SER A 591 -19.11 -20.81 -18.02
CA SER A 591 -18.37 -22.04 -17.72
C SER A 591 -16.99 -21.75 -17.15
N GLY A 592 -16.30 -20.73 -17.64
CA GLY A 592 -15.00 -20.28 -17.14
C GLY A 592 -15.06 -19.65 -15.74
N THR A 593 -16.15 -18.97 -15.37
CA THR A 593 -16.35 -18.40 -14.03
C THR A 593 -16.57 -19.46 -12.95
N LYS A 594 -17.05 -20.65 -13.32
CA LYS A 594 -17.07 -21.79 -12.38
C LYS A 594 -15.68 -22.16 -11.90
N ALA A 595 -14.65 -21.97 -12.72
CA ALA A 595 -13.26 -22.15 -12.32
C ALA A 595 -12.81 -21.16 -11.22
N LEU A 596 -13.42 -19.99 -11.08
CA LEU A 596 -13.15 -19.04 -9.99
C LEU A 596 -13.70 -19.50 -8.63
N LEU A 597 -14.55 -20.50 -8.63
CA LEU A 597 -15.09 -21.14 -7.42
C LEU A 597 -14.36 -22.45 -7.12
N ASP A 598 -13.56 -22.95 -8.07
CA ASP A 598 -12.82 -24.21 -7.92
C ASP A 598 -11.42 -23.94 -7.37
N LYS A 599 -11.14 -24.54 -6.23
CA LYS A 599 -9.86 -24.44 -5.54
C LYS A 599 -8.70 -25.07 -6.32
N GLU A 600 -8.98 -26.03 -7.17
CA GLU A 600 -7.97 -26.70 -8.01
C GLU A 600 -7.45 -25.80 -9.13
N CYS A 601 -8.18 -24.75 -9.45
CA CYS A 601 -7.79 -23.77 -10.46
C CYS A 601 -6.92 -22.62 -9.92
N ILE A 602 -6.62 -22.57 -8.62
CA ILE A 602 -5.76 -21.55 -8.02
C ILE A 602 -4.31 -21.85 -8.39
N ILE A 603 -3.66 -20.87 -9.06
CA ILE A 603 -2.25 -20.97 -9.47
C ILE A 603 -1.32 -20.03 -8.71
N GLY A 604 -1.87 -19.13 -7.89
CA GLY A 604 -1.10 -18.22 -7.07
C GLY A 604 -1.95 -17.28 -6.24
N GLY A 605 -1.32 -16.65 -5.26
CA GLY A 605 -1.92 -15.63 -4.42
C GLY A 605 -0.88 -14.59 -4.02
N GLY A 606 -1.30 -13.34 -3.84
CA GLY A 606 -0.42 -12.25 -3.48
C GLY A 606 -1.15 -11.13 -2.74
N SER A 607 -0.43 -10.06 -2.43
CA SER A 607 -0.96 -8.88 -1.74
C SER A 607 -2.13 -8.19 -2.44
N LEU A 608 -2.29 -8.44 -3.74
CA LEU A 608 -3.35 -7.85 -4.58
C LEU A 608 -4.55 -8.76 -4.78
N GLY A 609 -4.46 -10.03 -4.44
CA GLY A 609 -5.55 -10.99 -4.60
C GLY A 609 -5.09 -12.37 -5.07
N THR A 610 -6.07 -13.21 -5.37
CA THR A 610 -5.88 -14.63 -5.75
C THR A 610 -5.89 -14.76 -7.27
N VAL A 611 -5.00 -15.59 -7.83
CA VAL A 611 -4.88 -15.86 -9.27
C VAL A 611 -5.37 -17.26 -9.60
N TYR A 612 -6.27 -17.36 -10.55
CA TYR A 612 -6.87 -18.61 -11.04
C TYR A 612 -6.44 -18.86 -12.47
N ARG A 613 -6.29 -20.13 -12.84
CA ARG A 613 -6.16 -20.54 -14.23
C ARG A 613 -7.54 -20.95 -14.78
N THR A 614 -7.90 -20.36 -15.89
CA THR A 614 -9.12 -20.71 -16.62
C THR A 614 -8.75 -21.18 -18.02
N THR A 615 -9.29 -22.32 -18.45
CA THR A 615 -9.05 -22.88 -19.79
C THR A 615 -10.39 -22.98 -20.51
N PHE A 616 -10.48 -22.36 -21.68
CA PHE A 616 -11.66 -22.39 -22.53
C PHE A 616 -11.69 -23.58 -23.47
N GLU A 617 -12.85 -23.90 -24.01
CA GLU A 617 -13.01 -24.84 -25.13
C GLU A 617 -12.15 -24.38 -26.30
N GLY A 618 -11.20 -25.23 -26.75
CA GLY A 618 -10.19 -24.84 -27.75
C GLY A 618 -8.77 -24.71 -27.18
N GLY A 619 -8.56 -24.96 -25.86
CA GLY A 619 -7.25 -25.07 -25.22
C GLY A 619 -6.61 -23.74 -24.86
N ILE A 620 -7.28 -22.59 -25.03
CA ILE A 620 -6.77 -21.28 -24.62
C ILE A 620 -6.84 -21.17 -23.12
N SER A 621 -5.68 -21.01 -22.46
CA SER A 621 -5.60 -20.76 -21.02
C SER A 621 -5.29 -19.32 -20.73
N ILE A 622 -5.96 -18.74 -19.72
CA ILE A 622 -5.69 -17.41 -19.19
C ILE A 622 -5.48 -17.47 -17.68
N ALA A 623 -4.82 -16.45 -17.15
CA ALA A 623 -4.75 -16.19 -15.73
C ALA A 623 -5.77 -15.10 -15.35
N VAL A 624 -6.61 -15.39 -14.37
CA VAL A 624 -7.64 -14.50 -13.86
C VAL A 624 -7.29 -14.12 -12.44
N LYS A 625 -6.94 -12.86 -12.22
CA LYS A 625 -6.65 -12.32 -10.89
C LYS A 625 -7.91 -11.69 -10.30
N LYS A 626 -8.40 -12.25 -9.21
CA LYS A 626 -9.47 -11.69 -8.39
C LYS A 626 -8.85 -10.70 -7.40
N LEU A 627 -9.22 -9.43 -7.51
CA LEU A 627 -8.67 -8.36 -6.67
C LEU A 627 -9.42 -8.31 -5.34
N GLU A 628 -8.73 -8.64 -4.24
CA GLU A 628 -9.34 -8.70 -2.90
C GLU A 628 -9.19 -7.38 -2.11
N THR A 629 -8.26 -6.52 -2.51
CA THR A 629 -7.95 -5.27 -1.81
C THR A 629 -8.68 -4.04 -2.35
N LEU A 630 -9.42 -4.17 -3.44
CA LEU A 630 -10.08 -3.06 -4.15
C LEU A 630 -11.48 -2.71 -3.63
N GLY A 631 -11.96 -3.26 -2.52
CA GLY A 631 -13.22 -2.82 -1.89
C GLY A 631 -13.27 -1.32 -1.54
N ARG A 632 -12.21 -0.57 -1.87
CA ARG A 632 -12.06 0.88 -1.71
C ARG A 632 -11.94 1.67 -3.01
N ILE A 633 -11.80 1.03 -4.17
CA ILE A 633 -11.99 1.74 -5.45
C ILE A 633 -13.48 2.03 -5.57
N ARG A 634 -13.85 3.25 -5.22
CA ARG A 634 -15.24 3.72 -5.26
C ARG A 634 -15.68 4.12 -6.66
N ASN A 635 -14.73 4.28 -7.60
CA ASN A 635 -15.01 4.80 -8.93
C ASN A 635 -14.64 3.77 -10.00
N GLN A 636 -15.66 3.25 -10.69
CA GLN A 636 -15.53 2.33 -11.81
C GLN A 636 -14.72 2.95 -12.95
N GLU A 637 -14.92 4.23 -13.22
CA GLU A 637 -14.27 4.92 -14.35
C GLU A 637 -12.76 5.00 -14.16
N GLU A 638 -12.28 5.25 -12.93
CA GLU A 638 -10.86 5.29 -12.61
C GLU A 638 -10.19 3.92 -12.81
N PHE A 639 -10.85 2.85 -12.36
CA PHE A 639 -10.39 1.49 -12.60
C PHE A 639 -10.32 1.18 -14.09
N GLU A 640 -11.39 1.48 -14.83
CA GLU A 640 -11.48 1.23 -16.29
C GLU A 640 -10.40 2.00 -17.04
N GLN A 641 -10.15 3.24 -16.67
CA GLN A 641 -9.14 4.07 -17.30
C GLN A 641 -7.71 3.51 -17.09
N GLU A 642 -7.35 3.18 -15.86
CA GLU A 642 -6.01 2.65 -15.57
C GLU A 642 -5.82 1.25 -16.17
N ILE A 643 -6.78 0.34 -16.03
CA ILE A 643 -6.67 -1.00 -16.64
C ILE A 643 -6.71 -0.92 -18.16
N GLY A 644 -7.51 -0.04 -18.75
CA GLY A 644 -7.53 0.18 -20.20
C GLY A 644 -6.19 0.68 -20.72
N ARG A 645 -5.49 1.53 -19.96
CA ARG A 645 -4.13 1.98 -20.27
C ARG A 645 -3.12 0.83 -20.24
N LEU A 646 -3.16 0.00 -19.18
CA LEU A 646 -2.30 -1.17 -19.06
C LEU A 646 -2.56 -2.19 -20.16
N GLY A 647 -3.81 -2.35 -20.57
CA GLY A 647 -4.23 -3.24 -21.66
C GLY A 647 -3.65 -2.89 -23.03
N ASN A 648 -3.16 -1.67 -23.24
CA ASN A 648 -2.53 -1.23 -24.48
C ASN A 648 -1.01 -1.45 -24.54
N LEU A 649 -0.37 -1.78 -23.40
CA LEU A 649 1.06 -2.02 -23.36
C LEU A 649 1.42 -3.35 -24.03
N ARG A 650 2.47 -3.35 -24.84
CA ARG A 650 2.98 -4.53 -25.56
C ARG A 650 4.51 -4.57 -25.49
N HIS A 651 5.02 -5.56 -24.81
CA HIS A 651 6.46 -5.84 -24.75
C HIS A 651 6.69 -7.34 -24.53
N SER A 652 7.71 -7.93 -25.16
CA SER A 652 7.99 -9.37 -25.07
C SER A 652 8.18 -9.88 -23.66
N ASN A 653 8.71 -9.06 -22.77
CA ASN A 653 9.00 -9.41 -21.39
C ASN A 653 7.99 -8.85 -20.38
N LEU A 654 6.80 -8.40 -20.82
CA LEU A 654 5.66 -8.07 -19.98
C LEU A 654 4.55 -9.10 -20.15
N VAL A 655 3.86 -9.43 -19.06
CA VAL A 655 2.62 -10.22 -19.10
C VAL A 655 1.53 -9.39 -19.77
N ALA A 656 0.94 -9.90 -20.86
CA ALA A 656 -0.07 -9.16 -21.60
C ALA A 656 -1.42 -9.17 -20.87
N PHE A 657 -1.97 -8.00 -20.59
CA PHE A 657 -3.35 -7.87 -20.15
C PHE A 657 -4.30 -8.17 -21.31
N GLN A 658 -5.31 -9.01 -21.04
CA GLN A 658 -6.26 -9.48 -22.04
C GLN A 658 -7.68 -8.95 -21.82
N GLY A 659 -7.95 -8.35 -20.65
CA GLY A 659 -9.25 -7.76 -20.33
C GLY A 659 -9.44 -7.55 -18.82
N TYR A 660 -10.64 -7.15 -18.47
CA TYR A 660 -11.08 -7.02 -17.07
C TYR A 660 -12.60 -7.29 -16.96
N TYR A 661 -13.01 -7.65 -15.74
CA TYR A 661 -14.41 -7.70 -15.36
C TYR A 661 -14.63 -6.80 -14.14
N TRP A 662 -15.70 -6.03 -14.17
CA TRP A 662 -16.12 -5.14 -13.10
C TRP A 662 -17.56 -5.40 -12.70
N SER A 663 -17.79 -5.60 -11.41
CA SER A 663 -19.10 -5.54 -10.77
C SER A 663 -18.99 -4.82 -9.41
N SER A 664 -20.14 -4.51 -8.81
CA SER A 664 -20.16 -3.88 -7.46
C SER A 664 -19.52 -4.73 -6.36
N THR A 665 -19.41 -6.04 -6.57
CA THR A 665 -18.93 -7.01 -5.58
C THR A 665 -17.62 -7.68 -5.96
N MET A 666 -17.20 -7.63 -7.24
CA MET A 666 -16.04 -8.38 -7.72
C MET A 666 -15.35 -7.66 -8.87
N GLN A 667 -14.05 -7.55 -8.80
CA GLN A 667 -13.16 -7.02 -9.83
C GLN A 667 -12.16 -8.08 -10.23
N LEU A 668 -12.09 -8.37 -11.54
CA LEU A 668 -11.16 -9.36 -12.10
C LEU A 668 -10.25 -8.71 -13.15
N MET A 669 -9.01 -9.11 -13.16
CA MET A 669 -8.07 -8.81 -14.24
C MET A 669 -7.73 -10.08 -15.00
N LEU A 670 -7.78 -9.99 -16.33
CA LEU A 670 -7.50 -11.09 -17.23
C LEU A 670 -6.13 -10.86 -17.86
N SER A 671 -5.26 -11.86 -17.81
CA SER A 671 -3.93 -11.82 -18.41
C SER A 671 -3.58 -13.13 -19.09
N GLU A 672 -2.55 -13.12 -19.92
CA GLU A 672 -2.03 -14.36 -20.51
C GLU A 672 -1.57 -15.31 -19.40
N PHE A 673 -1.76 -16.61 -19.62
CA PHE A 673 -1.25 -17.64 -18.72
C PHE A 673 0.21 -17.94 -19.06
N VAL A 674 1.09 -17.92 -18.06
CA VAL A 674 2.52 -18.16 -18.18
C VAL A 674 2.86 -19.50 -17.51
N PRO A 675 3.37 -20.51 -18.27
CA PRO A 675 3.28 -21.91 -17.82
C PRO A 675 4.30 -22.37 -16.77
N ASN A 676 5.50 -21.79 -16.73
CA ASN A 676 6.58 -22.25 -15.84
C ASN A 676 6.59 -21.55 -14.46
N GLY A 677 5.47 -20.91 -14.07
CA GLY A 677 5.34 -20.28 -12.76
C GLY A 677 6.23 -19.05 -12.59
N ASN A 678 6.60 -18.72 -11.35
CA ASN A 678 7.38 -17.54 -11.02
C ASN A 678 8.85 -17.88 -10.70
N LEU A 679 9.71 -16.87 -10.75
CA LEU A 679 11.13 -17.00 -10.49
C LEU A 679 11.42 -17.45 -9.05
N TYR A 680 10.63 -17.00 -8.05
CA TYR A 680 10.85 -17.36 -6.66
C TYR A 680 10.75 -18.86 -6.43
N ASP A 681 9.68 -19.50 -6.94
CA ASP A 681 9.46 -20.91 -6.78
C ASP A 681 10.51 -21.74 -7.53
N ASN A 682 10.96 -21.26 -8.70
CA ASN A 682 12.02 -21.91 -9.48
C ASN A 682 13.42 -21.75 -8.88
N LEU A 683 13.67 -20.69 -8.09
CA LEU A 683 14.99 -20.41 -7.50
C LEU A 683 15.10 -20.95 -6.05
N HIS A 684 14.01 -20.89 -5.27
CA HIS A 684 13.98 -21.17 -3.83
C HIS A 684 13.03 -22.31 -3.45
N GLY A 685 12.27 -22.87 -4.41
CA GLY A 685 11.34 -23.96 -4.16
C GLY A 685 12.09 -25.22 -3.69
N LEU A 686 11.54 -25.90 -2.69
CA LEU A 686 12.05 -27.17 -2.23
C LEU A 686 11.83 -28.23 -3.32
N HIS A 687 12.88 -28.70 -3.96
CA HIS A 687 12.82 -29.88 -4.81
C HIS A 687 12.56 -31.12 -3.94
N TYR A 688 11.31 -31.56 -3.89
CA TYR A 688 11.00 -32.88 -3.32
C TYR A 688 11.41 -33.99 -4.32
N PRO A 689 12.33 -34.89 -3.97
CA PRO A 689 12.57 -36.09 -4.77
C PRO A 689 11.37 -37.04 -4.57
N GLY A 690 10.44 -37.05 -5.48
CA GLY A 690 9.32 -37.99 -5.42
C GLY A 690 8.04 -37.66 -6.19
N THR A 691 7.85 -36.47 -6.72
CA THR A 691 6.71 -36.19 -7.59
C THR A 691 7.13 -36.33 -9.05
N SER A 692 6.78 -37.47 -9.61
CA SER A 692 6.88 -37.76 -11.03
C SER A 692 5.86 -36.98 -11.84
N THR A 693 6.13 -35.73 -12.09
CA THR A 693 5.68 -35.07 -13.31
C THR A 693 6.83 -35.13 -14.29
N SER A 694 6.63 -35.92 -15.32
CA SER A 694 7.55 -36.12 -16.42
C SER A 694 7.85 -34.84 -17.17
N SER A 695 8.85 -34.10 -16.76
CA SER A 695 9.69 -33.27 -17.64
C SER A 695 11.00 -32.97 -16.90
N GLY A 696 12.13 -33.24 -17.57
CA GLY A 696 13.46 -33.31 -16.99
C GLY A 696 13.86 -32.06 -16.18
N ASN A 697 14.81 -32.33 -15.27
CA ASN A 697 15.55 -31.32 -14.46
C ASN A 697 15.66 -29.95 -15.14
N SER A 698 14.79 -29.03 -14.79
CA SER A 698 14.93 -27.65 -15.20
C SER A 698 15.71 -26.86 -14.15
N GLU A 699 16.98 -27.25 -13.99
CA GLU A 699 17.91 -26.44 -13.23
C GLU A 699 18.06 -25.08 -13.93
N LEU A 700 17.80 -24.00 -13.21
CA LEU A 700 18.09 -22.64 -13.67
C LEU A 700 19.61 -22.43 -13.67
N TYR A 701 20.29 -22.96 -14.68
CA TYR A 701 21.71 -22.70 -14.91
C TYR A 701 21.97 -21.25 -15.31
N TRP A 702 23.21 -20.81 -15.21
CA TRP A 702 23.56 -19.39 -15.31
C TRP A 702 23.05 -18.68 -16.58
N SER A 703 23.16 -19.30 -17.74
CA SER A 703 22.71 -18.63 -18.98
C SER A 703 21.19 -18.37 -19.00
N ARG A 704 20.36 -19.21 -18.32
CA ARG A 704 18.94 -18.91 -18.15
C ARG A 704 18.72 -17.79 -17.14
N ARG A 705 19.43 -17.79 -16.00
CA ARG A 705 19.34 -16.71 -15.00
C ARG A 705 19.73 -15.37 -15.59
N PHE A 706 20.77 -15.35 -16.43
CA PHE A 706 21.19 -14.14 -17.11
C PHE A 706 20.13 -13.63 -18.11
N LYS A 707 19.50 -14.52 -18.89
CA LYS A 707 18.38 -14.16 -19.77
C LYS A 707 17.21 -13.57 -18.99
N ILE A 708 16.88 -14.14 -17.83
CA ILE A 708 15.83 -13.65 -16.94
C ILE A 708 16.18 -12.24 -16.43
N ALA A 709 17.42 -12.02 -16.01
CA ALA A 709 17.90 -10.70 -15.61
C ALA A 709 17.75 -9.67 -16.74
N LEU A 710 18.24 -10.00 -17.94
CA LEU A 710 18.19 -9.09 -19.09
C LEU A 710 16.75 -8.82 -19.54
N GLY A 711 15.90 -9.84 -19.61
CA GLY A 711 14.48 -9.69 -19.99
C GLY A 711 13.71 -8.82 -19.00
N THR A 712 13.92 -9.01 -17.69
CA THR A 712 13.32 -8.18 -16.65
C THR A 712 13.81 -6.73 -16.74
N ALA A 713 15.11 -6.51 -16.97
CA ALA A 713 15.66 -5.17 -17.14
C ALA A 713 15.05 -4.46 -18.36
N LYS A 714 14.88 -5.16 -19.49
CA LYS A 714 14.25 -4.62 -20.71
C LYS A 714 12.78 -4.25 -20.48
N ALA A 715 12.03 -5.08 -19.75
CA ALA A 715 10.67 -4.77 -19.36
C ALA A 715 10.57 -3.49 -18.53
N LEU A 716 11.43 -3.32 -17.55
CA LEU A 716 11.49 -2.13 -16.70
C LEU A 716 11.94 -0.89 -17.48
N ALA A 717 12.94 -1.02 -18.34
CA ALA A 717 13.37 0.08 -19.20
C ALA A 717 12.22 0.57 -20.10
N TYR A 718 11.45 -0.35 -20.69
CA TYR A 718 10.27 -0.03 -21.48
C TYR A 718 9.22 0.73 -20.64
N LEU A 719 8.92 0.29 -19.42
CA LEU A 719 7.96 0.95 -18.53
C LEU A 719 8.41 2.38 -18.16
N HIS A 720 9.72 2.57 -17.87
CA HIS A 720 10.25 3.84 -17.40
C HIS A 720 10.47 4.86 -18.52
N HIS A 721 10.88 4.43 -19.72
CA HIS A 721 11.39 5.33 -20.74
C HIS A 721 10.52 5.37 -22.02
N ASP A 722 9.90 4.25 -22.40
CA ASP A 722 9.13 4.17 -23.65
C ASP A 722 7.64 4.42 -23.44
N CYS A 723 7.12 4.17 -22.22
CA CYS A 723 5.74 4.48 -21.86
C CYS A 723 5.56 5.99 -21.69
N ARG A 724 4.46 6.51 -22.18
CA ARG A 724 4.07 7.93 -22.00
C ARG A 724 2.66 8.06 -21.44
N PRO A 725 2.53 8.58 -20.21
CA PRO A 725 3.59 8.93 -19.26
C PRO A 725 4.35 7.70 -18.74
N PRO A 726 5.57 7.88 -18.19
CA PRO A 726 6.34 6.79 -17.58
C PRO A 726 5.53 6.02 -16.54
N LEU A 727 5.74 4.73 -16.48
CA LEU A 727 5.04 3.83 -15.57
C LEU A 727 6.01 3.23 -14.57
N LEU A 728 5.77 3.47 -13.27
CA LEU A 728 6.52 2.83 -12.20
C LEU A 728 5.85 1.49 -11.84
N HIS A 729 6.66 0.49 -11.55
CA HIS A 729 6.15 -0.84 -11.17
C HIS A 729 5.83 -0.90 -9.67
N LEU A 730 6.75 -0.46 -8.81
CA LEU A 730 6.67 -0.33 -7.35
C LEU A 730 6.40 -1.63 -6.56
N ASN A 731 6.40 -2.78 -7.23
CA ASN A 731 6.21 -4.10 -6.59
C ASN A 731 7.08 -5.17 -7.26
N ILE A 732 8.35 -4.86 -7.54
CA ILE A 732 9.28 -5.81 -8.16
C ILE A 732 9.76 -6.78 -7.09
N LYS A 733 9.57 -8.06 -7.37
CA LYS A 733 10.01 -9.20 -6.56
C LYS A 733 10.02 -10.47 -7.41
N SER A 734 10.77 -11.47 -7.01
CA SER A 734 10.92 -12.72 -7.79
C SER A 734 9.60 -13.48 -8.00
N THR A 735 8.59 -13.31 -7.15
CA THR A 735 7.24 -13.87 -7.36
C THR A 735 6.44 -13.17 -8.47
N ASN A 736 6.81 -11.96 -8.88
CA ASN A 736 6.17 -11.20 -9.96
C ASN A 736 6.91 -11.31 -11.30
N ILE A 737 7.98 -12.09 -11.37
CA ILE A 737 8.69 -12.45 -12.59
C ILE A 737 8.27 -13.86 -12.96
N LEU A 738 7.38 -13.99 -13.96
CA LEU A 738 6.90 -15.26 -14.47
C LEU A 738 7.83 -15.76 -15.57
N LEU A 739 7.86 -17.08 -15.78
CA LEU A 739 8.73 -17.73 -16.75
C LEU A 739 7.87 -18.37 -17.84
N ASP A 740 8.13 -18.00 -19.10
CA ASP A 740 7.44 -18.58 -20.25
C ASP A 740 7.95 -19.98 -20.61
N GLU A 741 7.44 -20.55 -21.69
CA GLU A 741 7.81 -21.90 -22.16
C GLU A 741 9.31 -22.04 -22.44
N ASN A 742 10.00 -20.94 -22.76
CA ASN A 742 11.44 -20.89 -23.02
C ASN A 742 12.27 -20.46 -21.80
N TYR A 743 11.63 -20.32 -20.63
CA TYR A 743 12.22 -19.74 -19.42
C TYR A 743 12.68 -18.29 -19.61
N GLU A 744 12.01 -17.54 -20.48
CA GLU A 744 12.22 -16.09 -20.58
C GLU A 744 11.32 -15.34 -19.58
N ALA A 745 11.84 -14.23 -19.08
CA ALA A 745 11.13 -13.44 -18.07
C ALA A 745 9.92 -12.72 -18.65
N LYS A 746 8.81 -12.80 -17.96
CA LYS A 746 7.56 -12.05 -18.15
C LYS A 746 7.20 -11.33 -16.85
N LEU A 747 7.38 -10.02 -16.81
CA LEU A 747 7.10 -9.21 -15.62
C LEU A 747 5.59 -8.98 -15.50
N SER A 748 5.02 -9.33 -14.34
CA SER A 748 3.60 -9.22 -14.00
C SER A 748 3.34 -8.11 -12.99
N ASP A 749 2.08 -7.76 -12.76
CA ASP A 749 1.60 -6.81 -11.72
C ASP A 749 2.09 -5.35 -11.89
N TYR A 750 2.59 -4.99 -13.07
CA TYR A 750 3.03 -3.62 -13.37
C TYR A 750 1.85 -2.64 -13.43
N GLY A 751 2.07 -1.41 -12.93
CA GLY A 751 1.10 -0.33 -12.93
C GLY A 751 -0.01 -0.44 -11.86
N LEU A 752 -0.11 -1.56 -11.16
CA LEU A 752 -1.12 -1.75 -10.12
C LEU A 752 -0.82 -0.98 -8.83
N GLY A 753 0.40 -0.50 -8.66
CA GLY A 753 0.79 0.31 -7.51
C GLY A 753 -0.01 1.61 -7.36
N LYS A 754 -0.56 2.14 -8.45
CA LYS A 754 -1.44 3.31 -8.43
C LYS A 754 -2.87 3.00 -7.97
N LEU A 755 -3.32 1.76 -8.18
CA LEU A 755 -4.64 1.29 -7.75
C LEU A 755 -4.67 0.89 -6.27
N LEU A 756 -3.49 0.80 -5.64
CA LEU A 756 -3.39 0.60 -4.20
C LEU A 756 -3.49 1.96 -3.50
N PRO A 757 -4.31 2.11 -2.46
CA PRO A 757 -4.32 3.33 -1.66
C PRO A 757 -2.96 3.46 -0.97
N LEU A 758 -2.05 4.22 -1.60
CA LEU A 758 -0.70 4.53 -1.12
C LEU A 758 -0.71 5.43 0.12
N LEU A 759 -1.87 5.92 0.54
CA LEU A 759 -2.04 6.99 1.53
C LEU A 759 -2.83 6.59 2.78
N ASP A 760 -3.22 5.35 2.94
CA ASP A 760 -3.64 4.92 4.28
C ASP A 760 -2.39 4.74 5.14
N ASN A 761 -2.28 5.49 6.23
CA ASN A 761 -1.22 5.39 7.25
C ASN A 761 -1.01 3.97 7.83
N HIS A 762 -1.79 2.99 7.38
CA HIS A 762 -1.68 1.56 7.66
C HIS A 762 -1.12 0.74 6.48
N GLY A 763 -0.78 1.36 5.35
CA GLY A 763 -0.28 0.67 4.14
C GLY A 763 1.12 0.07 4.30
N LEU A 764 1.94 0.56 5.23
CA LEU A 764 3.27 0.01 5.50
C LEU A 764 3.24 -1.45 5.96
N THR A 765 2.14 -1.91 6.56
CA THR A 765 1.98 -3.32 6.98
C THR A 765 1.66 -4.27 5.83
N LYS A 766 1.19 -3.79 4.68
CA LYS A 766 0.88 -4.63 3.50
C LYS A 766 2.08 -4.92 2.60
N TYR A 767 3.20 -4.21 2.77
CA TYR A 767 4.46 -4.50 2.07
C TYR A 767 5.23 -5.70 2.66
N HIS A 768 4.70 -6.40 3.65
CA HIS A 768 5.38 -7.54 4.29
C HIS A 768 5.77 -8.68 3.33
N ASN A 769 5.15 -8.78 2.16
CA ASN A 769 5.55 -9.76 1.13
C ASN A 769 6.68 -9.27 0.22
N ALA A 770 7.19 -8.06 0.43
CA ALA A 770 8.31 -7.48 -0.31
C ALA A 770 9.51 -7.17 0.61
N VAL A 771 9.58 -7.79 1.78
CA VAL A 771 10.70 -7.63 2.72
C VAL A 771 12.01 -7.97 2.01
N GLY A 772 12.92 -7.00 2.04
CA GLY A 772 14.22 -7.09 1.37
C GLY A 772 14.26 -6.51 -0.06
N TYR A 773 13.13 -6.28 -0.73
CA TYR A 773 13.07 -5.62 -2.05
C TYR A 773 12.77 -4.12 -1.98
N VAL A 774 12.24 -3.65 -0.87
CA VAL A 774 11.79 -2.25 -0.73
C VAL A 774 12.99 -1.32 -0.59
N ALA A 775 13.06 -0.32 -1.45
CA ALA A 775 14.09 0.69 -1.40
C ALA A 775 14.03 1.49 -0.08
N PRO A 776 15.18 1.86 0.53
CA PRO A 776 15.22 2.57 1.82
C PRO A 776 14.39 3.85 1.83
N GLU A 777 14.45 4.66 0.77
CA GLU A 777 13.69 5.89 0.64
C GLU A 777 12.18 5.64 0.52
N LEU A 778 11.76 4.51 -0.04
CA LEU A 778 10.35 4.13 -0.09
C LEU A 778 9.85 3.69 1.29
N ALA A 779 10.67 2.95 2.04
CA ALA A 779 10.35 2.52 3.40
C ALA A 779 10.32 3.69 4.40
N GLN A 780 11.20 4.69 4.22
CA GLN A 780 11.39 5.79 5.17
C GLN A 780 10.54 7.03 4.86
N SER A 781 10.29 7.33 3.59
CA SER A 781 9.73 8.63 3.18
C SER A 781 8.61 8.51 2.13
N LEU A 782 8.17 7.29 1.76
CA LEU A 782 7.18 7.02 0.70
C LEU A 782 7.51 7.71 -0.64
N ARG A 783 8.78 8.03 -0.87
CA ARG A 783 9.23 8.73 -2.08
C ARG A 783 9.24 7.78 -3.26
N LEU A 784 8.23 7.90 -4.11
CA LEU A 784 8.09 7.09 -5.33
C LEU A 784 8.96 7.66 -6.45
N SER A 785 9.86 6.84 -6.99
CA SER A 785 10.65 7.17 -8.18
C SER A 785 11.04 5.90 -8.93
N GLU A 786 11.49 6.05 -10.17
CA GLU A 786 12.08 4.93 -10.93
C GLU A 786 13.24 4.26 -10.20
N LYS A 787 13.93 5.00 -9.32
CA LYS A 787 15.05 4.48 -8.53
C LYS A 787 14.62 3.46 -7.47
N CYS A 788 13.35 3.45 -7.06
CA CYS A 788 12.79 2.39 -6.21
C CYS A 788 12.73 1.05 -6.96
N ASP A 789 12.29 1.08 -8.22
CA ASP A 789 12.27 -0.10 -9.07
C ASP A 789 13.69 -0.61 -9.36
N VAL A 790 14.64 0.32 -9.60
CA VAL A 790 16.05 -0.03 -9.79
C VAL A 790 16.63 -0.74 -8.57
N TYR A 791 16.30 -0.28 -7.35
CA TYR A 791 16.73 -0.94 -6.11
C TYR A 791 16.20 -2.37 -6.04
N SER A 792 14.90 -2.53 -6.21
CA SER A 792 14.25 -3.85 -6.16
C SER A 792 14.82 -4.80 -7.23
N PHE A 793 15.11 -4.28 -8.43
CA PHE A 793 15.77 -5.04 -9.48
C PHE A 793 17.21 -5.43 -9.11
N GLY A 794 17.95 -4.53 -8.44
CA GLY A 794 19.26 -4.84 -7.89
C GLY A 794 19.24 -6.04 -6.94
N VAL A 795 18.21 -6.14 -6.08
CA VAL A 795 18.02 -7.30 -5.20
C VAL A 795 17.79 -8.58 -6.03
N ILE A 796 16.97 -8.52 -7.11
CA ILE A 796 16.78 -9.65 -8.03
C ILE A 796 18.11 -10.11 -8.65
N LEU A 797 18.98 -9.19 -9.06
CA LEU A 797 20.31 -9.55 -9.58
C LEU A 797 21.13 -10.33 -8.54
N LEU A 798 21.09 -9.89 -7.28
CA LEU A 798 21.79 -10.59 -6.20
C LEU A 798 21.17 -11.95 -5.89
N GLU A 799 19.83 -12.10 -5.92
CA GLU A 799 19.16 -13.41 -5.82
C GLU A 799 19.62 -14.38 -6.93
N LEU A 800 19.66 -13.91 -8.18
CA LEU A 800 20.06 -14.73 -9.32
C LEU A 800 21.51 -15.23 -9.24
N VAL A 801 22.41 -14.44 -8.67
CA VAL A 801 23.82 -14.80 -8.50
C VAL A 801 24.03 -15.73 -7.31
N THR A 802 23.34 -15.46 -6.19
CA THR A 802 23.61 -16.14 -4.92
C THR A 802 22.69 -17.34 -4.66
N GLY A 803 21.54 -17.40 -5.33
CA GLY A 803 20.48 -18.37 -4.99
C GLY A 803 19.85 -18.15 -3.61
N ARG A 804 20.18 -17.05 -2.92
CA ARG A 804 19.68 -16.75 -1.58
C ARG A 804 18.46 -15.84 -1.61
N LYS A 805 17.61 -15.96 -0.60
CA LYS A 805 16.46 -15.07 -0.42
C LYS A 805 16.91 -13.66 -0.01
N PRO A 806 16.13 -12.61 -0.30
CA PRO A 806 16.47 -11.22 0.03
C PRO A 806 16.70 -10.98 1.52
N VAL A 807 16.00 -11.73 2.36
CA VAL A 807 16.17 -11.74 3.82
C VAL A 807 16.11 -13.18 4.30
N GLU A 808 17.11 -13.57 5.03
CA GLU A 808 17.22 -14.88 5.69
C GLU A 808 17.43 -14.71 7.19
N SER A 809 16.88 -15.63 7.97
CA SER A 809 17.11 -15.71 9.42
C SER A 809 17.72 -17.05 9.75
N PRO A 810 19.05 -17.22 9.56
CA PRO A 810 19.73 -18.49 9.79
C PRO A 810 19.72 -18.91 11.28
N THR A 811 19.58 -17.97 12.19
CA THR A 811 19.44 -18.20 13.63
C THR A 811 18.41 -17.24 14.24
N GLU A 812 17.85 -17.56 15.43
CA GLU A 812 16.78 -16.80 16.08
C GLU A 812 17.07 -15.31 16.31
N ASN A 813 18.36 -14.90 16.32
CA ASN A 813 18.80 -13.54 16.61
C ASN A 813 19.55 -12.87 15.45
N GLN A 814 19.65 -13.51 14.30
CA GLN A 814 20.42 -12.97 13.20
C GLN A 814 19.55 -12.88 11.94
N VAL A 815 19.22 -11.66 11.54
CA VAL A 815 18.61 -11.36 10.25
C VAL A 815 19.73 -10.99 9.28
N VAL A 816 19.85 -11.73 8.20
CA VAL A 816 20.79 -11.47 7.12
C VAL A 816 20.04 -10.84 5.96
N VAL A 817 20.39 -9.60 5.64
CA VAL A 817 19.91 -8.89 4.46
C VAL A 817 20.88 -9.18 3.31
N LEU A 818 20.37 -9.68 2.18
CA LEU A 818 21.17 -10.14 1.06
C LEU A 818 22.16 -9.09 0.55
N CYS A 819 21.73 -7.83 0.41
CA CYS A 819 22.58 -6.75 -0.06
C CYS A 819 23.78 -6.49 0.86
N GLU A 820 23.56 -6.52 2.18
CA GLU A 820 24.61 -6.32 3.19
C GLU A 820 25.57 -7.52 3.22
N TYR A 821 25.04 -8.73 3.15
CA TYR A 821 25.82 -9.96 3.11
C TYR A 821 26.77 -9.98 1.90
N VAL A 822 26.26 -9.70 0.69
CA VAL A 822 27.06 -9.68 -0.53
C VAL A 822 28.10 -8.56 -0.50
N ARG A 823 27.72 -7.38 0.01
CA ARG A 823 28.66 -6.25 0.16
C ARG A 823 29.81 -6.60 1.09
N GLY A 824 29.53 -7.19 2.23
CA GLY A 824 30.58 -7.59 3.19
C GLY A 824 31.56 -8.61 2.60
N LEU A 825 31.10 -9.60 1.84
CA LEU A 825 31.95 -10.57 1.19
C LEU A 825 32.80 -9.95 0.06
N LEU A 826 32.20 -9.03 -0.71
CA LEU A 826 32.95 -8.34 -1.77
C LEU A 826 34.06 -7.43 -1.19
N GLU A 827 33.77 -6.69 -0.14
CA GLU A 827 34.74 -5.83 0.54
C GLU A 827 35.85 -6.65 1.23
N GLY A 828 35.52 -7.84 1.71
CA GLY A 828 36.48 -8.79 2.29
C GLY A 828 37.34 -9.53 1.27
N GLY A 829 37.09 -9.36 -0.04
CA GLY A 829 37.81 -10.08 -1.11
C GLY A 829 37.34 -11.51 -1.35
N PHE A 830 36.18 -11.93 -0.77
CA PHE A 830 35.62 -13.28 -0.84
C PHE A 830 34.38 -13.33 -1.77
N ALA A 831 34.42 -12.63 -2.90
CA ALA A 831 33.28 -12.50 -3.80
C ALA A 831 32.71 -13.84 -4.30
N SER A 832 33.57 -14.81 -4.59
CA SER A 832 33.16 -16.15 -5.04
C SER A 832 32.44 -16.98 -3.97
N ASP A 833 32.59 -16.64 -2.69
CA ASP A 833 31.95 -17.40 -1.60
C ASP A 833 30.44 -17.16 -1.52
N CYS A 834 29.93 -16.11 -2.16
CA CYS A 834 28.50 -15.83 -2.20
C CYS A 834 27.79 -16.45 -3.40
N PHE A 835 28.49 -17.07 -4.36
CA PHE A 835 27.87 -17.67 -5.53
C PHE A 835 27.04 -18.91 -5.16
N ASP A 836 25.91 -19.04 -5.84
CA ASP A 836 25.08 -20.24 -5.70
C ASP A 836 25.87 -21.50 -6.11
N ARG A 837 26.03 -22.43 -5.19
CA ARG A 837 26.77 -23.69 -5.38
C ARG A 837 26.11 -24.62 -6.39
N SER A 838 24.84 -24.39 -6.74
CA SER A 838 24.13 -25.17 -7.77
C SER A 838 24.46 -24.72 -9.19
N LEU A 839 25.04 -23.51 -9.36
CA LEU A 839 25.34 -22.97 -10.68
C LEU A 839 26.37 -23.81 -11.43
N ARG A 840 26.11 -24.08 -12.70
CA ARG A 840 27.02 -24.75 -13.62
C ARG A 840 27.13 -23.96 -14.93
N GLY A 841 28.27 -24.09 -15.61
CA GLY A 841 28.49 -23.49 -16.94
C GLY A 841 28.52 -21.96 -16.89
N PHE A 842 29.14 -21.38 -15.89
CA PHE A 842 29.29 -19.91 -15.74
C PHE A 842 30.75 -19.48 -15.93
N VAL A 843 30.90 -18.23 -16.35
CA VAL A 843 32.18 -17.52 -16.34
C VAL A 843 32.21 -16.66 -15.08
N GLU A 844 33.18 -16.88 -14.20
CA GLU A 844 33.25 -16.20 -12.88
C GLU A 844 33.20 -14.67 -13.00
N ASN A 845 33.87 -14.13 -14.05
CA ASN A 845 33.86 -12.70 -14.31
C ASN A 845 32.46 -12.15 -14.61
N GLU A 846 31.59 -12.90 -15.31
CA GLU A 846 30.21 -12.49 -15.55
C GLU A 846 29.44 -12.37 -14.24
N LEU A 847 29.53 -13.39 -13.36
CA LEU A 847 28.88 -13.39 -12.06
C LEU A 847 29.32 -12.20 -11.20
N ILE A 848 30.64 -11.93 -11.17
CA ILE A 848 31.20 -10.79 -10.44
C ILE A 848 30.66 -9.46 -10.99
N GLN A 849 30.56 -9.31 -12.31
CA GLN A 849 30.08 -8.08 -12.93
C GLN A 849 28.58 -7.87 -12.65
N VAL A 850 27.76 -8.92 -12.75
CA VAL A 850 26.31 -8.86 -12.44
C VAL A 850 26.10 -8.58 -10.94
N MET A 851 26.91 -9.19 -10.07
CA MET A 851 26.88 -8.92 -8.63
C MET A 851 27.23 -7.46 -8.30
N LYS A 852 28.27 -6.91 -8.91
CA LYS A 852 28.64 -5.50 -8.76
C LYS A 852 27.53 -4.57 -9.26
N LEU A 853 26.91 -4.87 -10.39
CA LEU A 853 25.76 -4.13 -10.90
C LEU A 853 24.59 -4.18 -9.90
N GLY A 854 24.29 -5.34 -9.33
CA GLY A 854 23.30 -5.50 -8.27
C GLY A 854 23.58 -4.59 -7.07
N LEU A 855 24.82 -4.53 -6.59
CA LEU A 855 25.22 -3.67 -5.49
C LEU A 855 25.16 -2.17 -5.83
N ILE A 856 25.42 -1.78 -7.05
CA ILE A 856 25.26 -0.39 -7.52
C ILE A 856 23.77 -0.03 -7.54
N CYS A 857 22.92 -0.92 -8.05
CA CYS A 857 21.47 -0.74 -8.07
C CYS A 857 20.88 -0.66 -6.65
N THR A 858 21.44 -1.37 -5.68
CA THR A 858 21.02 -1.35 -4.26
C THR A 858 21.74 -0.31 -3.41
N SER A 859 22.33 0.72 -4.03
CA SER A 859 22.92 1.85 -3.29
C SER A 859 21.87 2.51 -2.38
N GLU A 860 22.28 2.92 -1.15
CA GLU A 860 21.40 3.64 -0.24
C GLU A 860 20.92 4.97 -0.82
N HIS A 861 21.78 5.66 -1.58
CA HIS A 861 21.44 6.93 -2.21
C HIS A 861 20.82 6.69 -3.60
N PRO A 862 19.54 7.09 -3.82
CA PRO A 862 18.86 6.90 -5.12
C PRO A 862 19.60 7.51 -6.30
N SER A 863 20.27 8.66 -6.10
CA SER A 863 21.02 9.36 -7.15
C SER A 863 22.24 8.59 -7.66
N ARG A 864 22.74 7.60 -6.91
CA ARG A 864 23.88 6.76 -7.32
C ARG A 864 23.45 5.52 -8.09
N ARG A 865 22.14 5.22 -8.12
CA ARG A 865 21.60 4.10 -8.87
C ARG A 865 21.47 4.49 -10.34
N PRO A 866 21.86 3.63 -11.28
CA PRO A 866 21.67 3.88 -12.72
C PRO A 866 20.17 3.97 -13.09
N SER A 867 19.87 4.40 -14.30
CA SER A 867 18.57 4.20 -14.94
C SER A 867 18.44 2.76 -15.44
N MET A 868 17.22 2.28 -15.68
CA MET A 868 17.04 0.92 -16.24
C MET A 868 17.59 0.80 -17.65
N ALA A 869 17.63 1.87 -18.43
CA ALA A 869 18.28 1.87 -19.75
C ALA A 869 19.80 1.63 -19.64
N GLU A 870 20.48 2.29 -18.69
CA GLU A 870 21.89 2.06 -18.41
C GLU A 870 22.15 0.63 -17.90
N VAL A 871 21.27 0.11 -17.05
CA VAL A 871 21.33 -1.29 -16.58
C VAL A 871 21.26 -2.28 -17.73
N VAL A 872 20.36 -2.09 -18.69
CA VAL A 872 20.27 -2.92 -19.91
C VAL A 872 21.56 -2.88 -20.70
N GLN A 873 22.13 -1.68 -20.94
CA GLN A 873 23.39 -1.53 -21.66
C GLN A 873 24.54 -2.27 -20.98
N VAL A 874 24.63 -2.19 -19.64
CA VAL A 874 25.67 -2.90 -18.88
C VAL A 874 25.49 -4.41 -19.00
N LEU A 875 24.26 -4.94 -18.85
CA LEU A 875 23.99 -6.37 -18.99
C LEU A 875 24.32 -6.86 -20.42
N GLU A 876 23.94 -6.11 -21.46
CA GLU A 876 24.30 -6.47 -22.85
C GLU A 876 25.79 -6.43 -23.10
N SER A 877 26.54 -5.50 -22.48
CA SER A 877 27.98 -5.45 -22.60
C SER A 877 28.69 -6.64 -21.92
N ILE A 878 28.17 -7.10 -20.78
CA ILE A 878 28.67 -8.30 -20.09
C ILE A 878 28.52 -9.52 -21.01
N ARG A 879 27.37 -9.68 -21.64
CA ARG A 879 27.11 -10.79 -22.57
C ARG A 879 28.03 -10.77 -23.80
N ASN A 880 28.18 -9.62 -24.44
CA ASN A 880 29.01 -9.50 -25.65
C ASN A 880 30.51 -9.68 -25.35
N GLY A 881 30.96 -9.32 -24.14
CA GLY A 881 32.34 -9.54 -23.70
C GLY A 881 32.69 -11.01 -23.50
N SER A 882 31.70 -11.85 -23.15
CA SER A 882 31.89 -13.30 -22.94
C SER A 882 31.83 -14.10 -24.24
N GLU A 883 31.17 -13.60 -25.30
CA GLU A 883 31.14 -14.24 -26.61
C GLU A 883 32.42 -13.96 -27.44
N SER A 884 33.26 -13.01 -26.99
CA SER A 884 34.51 -12.61 -27.66
C SER A 884 35.77 -13.14 -26.96
N SER A 885 35.66 -13.84 -25.86
CA SER A 885 36.73 -14.51 -25.10
C SER A 885 36.56 -16.03 -25.16
#